data_57b662c2edf55ba886c707333ad6951c
#
_entry.id   57b662c2edf55ba886c707333ad6951c
#
_cell.length_a   1.000
_cell.length_b   1.000
_cell.length_c   1.000
_cell.angle_alpha   90.00
_cell.angle_beta   90.00
_cell.angle_gamma   90.00
#
_symmetry.space_group_name_H-M   'P 1'
#
loop_
_entity.id
_entity.type
_entity.pdbx_description
1 polymer ?
#
loop_
_entity_poly.entity_id
_entity_poly.type
_entity_poly.pdbx_seq_one_letter_code
_entity_poly.pdbx_strand_id
1 'polypeptide(L)'
;LTDGLLVIRHLFGFSGEALTAGAVGSGATRSTPADIATYLTNAATELDIDGDDEAKALTDGLLLIRQLFGFTGNALTAGAVGEAAERATASAIQTYIAQRLPDSIGSGGGSDDGGGLGSETGDAGDSGTDGSDTGVDSGGATSGGSTDGGSSDGGTDSGGDSGDTGGTDGGSAGTKNIEINVVYDRVPYCTSASCGSLGLDYAKTVQKPVRFAKAAVLDADSKQILTDNLRTDAAGRVSFSVAVDQAFIVRVYAESSGDGAASWGLRIVDNNGADQEGSYPLYVLESGAINANAVTEAMTLQAESGWGLTKYTATRAAAPFAILDSMISATLYALSGRNSLVFAPVDVYWSVANTLGSVGTSYYSGAYIMILGDTEVDTDEYDESVIVHEWGHYFQSILSRDDSIGGNHGGGDLLDMRVAFSEGWANAYSGLATARDAYIDTSGSQQAGGFGISLETELTEGQGAVKGWYSEDSAQYLVYDLFDDGALDDDNVALPISAMMASLIDFMPQQAAATSIFSFSAGVINAQGNQSSLIMALLDREDIGRGRMQVDPIGTGETNSAKQYADVDNLEALTLPIFTVIDSSLVSTELCQDAASENALPDFGIDNKLGAYRFAQFEVTEAGDYTVRLVTTVKPEGATADPDFGIYNAAGLVGPELGDLGAQPSLESHTLQLAKGQYWAWVQDYNNYQRTGDSGRYCQRLEVVPQ
;
A
#
# COMPACT_ATOMS: atom_id res chain seq x y z
N LEU A 1 -9.76 -15.49 13.05
CA LEU A 1 -9.82 -14.34 13.98
C LEU A 1 -11.00 -14.42 14.94
N THR A 2 -12.23 -14.69 14.49
CA THR A 2 -13.41 -14.81 15.36
C THR A 2 -13.21 -15.87 16.46
N ASP A 3 -12.67 -17.04 16.12
CA ASP A 3 -12.41 -18.10 17.08
C ASP A 3 -11.31 -17.70 18.08
N GLY A 4 -10.24 -17.04 17.63
CA GLY A 4 -9.20 -16.50 18.51
C GLY A 4 -9.75 -15.48 19.50
N LEU A 5 -10.65 -14.60 19.05
CA LEU A 5 -11.32 -13.63 19.92
C LEU A 5 -12.22 -14.31 20.97
N LEU A 6 -12.91 -15.39 20.60
CA LEU A 6 -13.70 -16.19 21.55
C LEU A 6 -12.81 -16.86 22.59
N VAL A 7 -11.65 -17.40 22.19
CA VAL A 7 -10.68 -18.02 23.08
C VAL A 7 -10.14 -17.01 24.09
N ILE A 8 -9.60 -15.87 23.64
CA ILE A 8 -8.99 -14.89 24.53
C ILE A 8 -10.02 -14.28 25.50
N ARG A 9 -11.24 -13.99 25.04
CA ARG A 9 -12.32 -13.53 25.88
C ARG A 9 -12.70 -14.58 26.95
N HIS A 10 -12.76 -15.85 26.57
CA HIS A 10 -13.03 -16.93 27.52
C HIS A 10 -11.93 -17.02 28.58
N LEU A 11 -10.68 -16.95 28.20
CA LEU A 11 -9.53 -16.98 29.11
C LEU A 11 -9.49 -15.76 30.05
N PHE A 12 -10.03 -14.60 29.62
CA PHE A 12 -10.28 -13.45 30.50
C PHE A 12 -11.52 -13.58 31.37
N GLY A 13 -12.26 -14.69 31.28
CA GLY A 13 -13.45 -14.95 32.08
C GLY A 13 -14.74 -14.30 31.60
N PHE A 14 -14.79 -13.78 30.36
CA PHE A 14 -16.02 -13.27 29.77
C PHE A 14 -17.05 -14.42 29.60
N SER A 15 -18.31 -14.11 29.83
CA SER A 15 -19.41 -15.05 29.71
C SER A 15 -20.67 -14.38 29.13
N GLY A 16 -21.65 -15.19 28.72
CA GLY A 16 -22.89 -14.68 28.12
C GLY A 16 -22.61 -13.90 26.80
N GLU A 17 -23.39 -12.86 26.57
CA GLU A 17 -23.25 -12.05 25.34
C GLU A 17 -21.89 -11.35 25.22
N ALA A 18 -21.26 -11.03 26.34
CA ALA A 18 -19.92 -10.42 26.33
C ALA A 18 -18.85 -11.36 25.73
N LEU A 19 -19.03 -12.67 25.81
CA LEU A 19 -18.16 -13.65 25.19
C LEU A 19 -18.31 -13.65 23.64
N THR A 20 -19.55 -13.51 23.15
CA THR A 20 -19.91 -13.82 21.76
C THR A 20 -20.20 -12.61 20.89
N ALA A 21 -20.37 -11.40 21.46
CA ALA A 21 -20.71 -10.20 20.69
C ALA A 21 -19.66 -9.90 19.60
N GLY A 22 -20.10 -9.90 18.33
CA GLY A 22 -19.25 -9.64 17.16
C GLY A 22 -18.19 -10.73 16.86
N ALA A 23 -18.21 -11.86 17.58
CA ALA A 23 -17.20 -12.92 17.43
C ALA A 23 -17.78 -14.27 16.98
N VAL A 24 -19.02 -14.29 16.48
CA VAL A 24 -19.68 -15.51 15.97
C VAL A 24 -20.05 -15.28 14.51
N GLY A 25 -19.41 -16.01 13.62
CA GLY A 25 -19.67 -15.95 12.18
C GLY A 25 -21.06 -16.51 11.81
N SER A 26 -21.62 -16.06 10.69
CA SER A 26 -22.94 -16.47 10.19
C SER A 26 -23.07 -17.98 9.89
N GLY A 27 -21.94 -18.66 9.66
CA GLY A 27 -21.87 -20.12 9.43
C GLY A 27 -21.47 -20.95 10.65
N ALA A 28 -21.37 -20.34 11.83
CA ALA A 28 -20.86 -21.02 13.01
C ALA A 28 -21.73 -22.21 13.44
N THR A 29 -21.11 -23.36 13.64
CA THR A 29 -21.78 -24.57 14.13
C THR A 29 -22.13 -24.48 15.60
N ARG A 30 -21.46 -23.61 16.37
CA ARG A 30 -21.78 -23.25 17.76
C ARG A 30 -22.00 -21.75 17.79
N SER A 31 -23.22 -21.34 18.10
CA SER A 31 -23.61 -19.91 18.04
C SER A 31 -24.11 -19.35 19.37
N THR A 32 -24.39 -20.21 20.38
CA THR A 32 -24.83 -19.71 21.66
C THR A 32 -23.67 -19.51 22.63
N PRO A 33 -23.71 -18.48 23.50
CA PRO A 33 -22.68 -18.26 24.50
C PRO A 33 -22.41 -19.46 25.42
N ALA A 34 -23.46 -20.22 25.76
CA ALA A 34 -23.35 -21.38 26.64
C ALA A 34 -22.62 -22.56 25.96
N ASP A 35 -22.91 -22.81 24.68
CA ASP A 35 -22.27 -23.89 23.91
C ASP A 35 -20.79 -23.57 23.67
N ILE A 36 -20.48 -22.30 23.34
CA ILE A 36 -19.11 -21.83 23.13
C ILE A 36 -18.31 -21.90 24.45
N ALA A 37 -18.83 -21.37 25.54
CA ALA A 37 -18.17 -21.44 26.85
C ALA A 37 -17.92 -22.87 27.29
N THR A 38 -18.90 -23.79 27.11
CA THR A 38 -18.74 -25.21 27.43
C THR A 38 -17.64 -25.86 26.58
N TYR A 39 -17.60 -25.55 25.29
CA TYR A 39 -16.58 -26.06 24.39
C TYR A 39 -15.17 -25.61 24.78
N LEU A 40 -14.98 -24.29 25.02
CA LEU A 40 -13.70 -23.73 25.43
C LEU A 40 -13.24 -24.22 26.83
N THR A 41 -14.16 -24.40 27.75
CA THR A 41 -13.84 -24.99 29.05
C THR A 41 -13.34 -26.43 28.94
N ASN A 42 -13.93 -27.22 28.02
CA ASN A 42 -13.49 -28.60 27.77
C ASN A 42 -12.17 -28.67 27.02
N ALA A 43 -11.81 -27.62 26.30
CA ALA A 43 -10.57 -27.50 25.54
C ALA A 43 -9.41 -26.89 26.38
N ALA A 44 -9.58 -26.65 27.67
CA ALA A 44 -8.60 -25.94 28.52
C ALA A 44 -7.16 -26.48 28.40
N THR A 45 -6.99 -27.80 28.33
CA THR A 45 -5.66 -28.44 28.14
C THR A 45 -5.06 -28.18 26.74
N GLU A 46 -5.92 -28.01 25.74
CA GLU A 46 -5.47 -27.70 24.36
C GLU A 46 -5.17 -26.21 24.20
N LEU A 47 -5.73 -25.37 25.06
CA LEU A 47 -5.49 -23.94 25.12
C LEU A 47 -4.25 -23.56 25.96
N ASP A 48 -3.59 -24.50 26.60
CA ASP A 48 -2.27 -24.35 27.20
C ASP A 48 -1.20 -24.45 26.07
N ILE A 49 -0.97 -23.32 25.43
CA ILE A 49 -0.16 -23.24 24.20
C ILE A 49 1.33 -23.30 24.51
N ASP A 50 1.79 -22.66 25.57
CA ASP A 50 3.20 -22.66 25.97
C ASP A 50 3.57 -23.87 26.86
N GLY A 51 2.59 -24.61 27.39
CA GLY A 51 2.80 -25.85 28.15
C GLY A 51 3.27 -25.62 29.55
N ASP A 52 2.77 -24.59 30.23
CA ASP A 52 3.03 -24.33 31.65
C ASP A 52 2.01 -24.95 32.58
N ASP A 53 1.09 -25.80 32.08
CA ASP A 53 -0.05 -26.42 32.75
C ASP A 53 -1.19 -25.45 33.12
N GLU A 54 -1.17 -24.21 32.64
CA GLU A 54 -2.18 -23.18 32.92
C GLU A 54 -2.57 -22.39 31.68
N ALA A 55 -3.76 -22.56 31.12
CA ALA A 55 -4.27 -21.75 30.03
C ALA A 55 -4.64 -20.32 30.49
N LYS A 56 -3.88 -19.31 30.12
CA LYS A 56 -4.00 -17.89 30.53
C LYS A 56 -4.20 -16.96 29.35
N ALA A 57 -4.95 -15.88 29.57
CA ALA A 57 -5.22 -14.91 28.52
C ALA A 57 -3.96 -14.15 28.04
N LEU A 58 -3.05 -13.80 28.98
CA LEU A 58 -1.87 -12.98 28.67
C LEU A 58 -0.62 -13.81 28.26
N THR A 59 -0.71 -15.13 28.27
CA THR A 59 0.27 -16.04 27.69
C THR A 59 -0.36 -16.73 26.50
N ASP A 60 -1.12 -17.79 26.73
CA ASP A 60 -1.66 -18.66 25.68
C ASP A 60 -2.66 -17.95 24.75
N GLY A 61 -3.54 -17.11 25.33
CA GLY A 61 -4.47 -16.30 24.54
C GLY A 61 -3.73 -15.32 23.63
N LEU A 62 -2.68 -14.70 24.16
CA LEU A 62 -1.85 -13.75 23.40
C LEU A 62 -1.01 -14.47 22.33
N LEU A 63 -0.42 -15.62 22.64
CA LEU A 63 0.30 -16.45 21.66
C LEU A 63 -0.62 -16.91 20.52
N LEU A 64 -1.85 -17.33 20.84
CA LEU A 64 -2.82 -17.72 19.81
C LEU A 64 -3.20 -16.55 18.92
N ILE A 65 -3.53 -15.39 19.50
CA ILE A 65 -3.91 -14.20 18.73
C ILE A 65 -2.76 -13.75 17.85
N ARG A 66 -1.54 -13.62 18.40
CA ARG A 66 -0.36 -13.25 17.61
C ARG A 66 -0.10 -14.22 16.47
N GLN A 67 -0.20 -15.54 16.68
CA GLN A 67 -0.07 -16.53 15.63
C GLN A 67 -1.15 -16.40 14.56
N LEU A 68 -2.40 -16.14 14.95
CA LEU A 68 -3.49 -15.92 13.98
C LEU A 68 -3.36 -14.60 13.19
N PHE A 69 -2.58 -13.66 13.72
CA PHE A 69 -2.15 -12.44 13.03
C PHE A 69 -0.82 -12.60 12.29
N GLY A 70 -0.22 -13.81 12.26
CA GLY A 70 0.99 -14.08 11.51
C GLY A 70 2.29 -13.67 12.20
N PHE A 71 2.27 -13.28 13.47
CA PHE A 71 3.50 -12.97 14.21
C PHE A 71 4.40 -14.20 14.31
N THR A 72 5.69 -14.01 14.07
CA THR A 72 6.71 -15.06 14.10
C THR A 72 7.89 -14.68 15.00
N GLY A 73 8.79 -15.62 15.25
CA GLY A 73 10.02 -15.37 15.99
C GLY A 73 9.77 -14.70 17.35
N ASN A 74 10.59 -13.72 17.67
CA ASN A 74 10.51 -13.03 18.96
C ASN A 74 9.24 -12.18 19.13
N ALA A 75 8.65 -11.69 18.04
CA ALA A 75 7.40 -10.95 18.08
C ALA A 75 6.21 -11.83 18.53
N LEU A 76 6.25 -13.12 18.21
CA LEU A 76 5.25 -14.07 18.73
C LEU A 76 5.38 -14.30 20.24
N THR A 77 6.62 -14.44 20.75
CA THR A 77 6.88 -14.97 22.10
C THR A 77 7.19 -13.91 23.16
N ALA A 78 7.62 -12.69 22.79
CA ALA A 78 8.05 -11.67 23.74
C ALA A 78 6.94 -11.33 24.77
N GLY A 79 7.23 -11.58 26.05
CA GLY A 79 6.31 -11.32 27.16
C GLY A 79 5.02 -12.15 27.17
N ALA A 80 4.92 -13.18 26.31
CA ALA A 80 3.74 -14.05 26.20
C ALA A 80 4.04 -15.52 26.55
N VAL A 81 5.22 -15.86 27.01
CA VAL A 81 5.63 -17.20 27.42
C VAL A 81 5.76 -17.26 28.93
N GLY A 82 5.10 -18.24 29.58
CA GLY A 82 5.14 -18.44 31.02
C GLY A 82 6.52 -18.89 31.52
N GLU A 83 6.84 -18.62 32.77
CA GLU A 83 8.15 -18.99 33.37
C GLU A 83 8.41 -20.51 33.39
N ALA A 84 7.35 -21.34 33.40
CA ALA A 84 7.42 -22.80 33.44
C ALA A 84 7.13 -23.46 32.07
N ALA A 85 7.09 -22.67 30.98
CA ALA A 85 6.70 -23.13 29.66
C ALA A 85 7.61 -24.24 29.14
N GLU A 86 7.03 -25.37 28.74
CA GLU A 86 7.71 -26.45 28.03
C GLU A 86 7.94 -26.11 26.55
N ARG A 87 7.07 -25.25 25.96
CA ARG A 87 7.15 -24.73 24.59
C ARG A 87 7.51 -23.25 24.62
N ALA A 88 8.78 -22.93 24.80
CA ALA A 88 9.27 -21.56 24.96
C ALA A 88 9.75 -20.90 23.66
N THR A 89 9.82 -21.63 22.54
CA THR A 89 10.30 -21.08 21.26
C THR A 89 9.14 -20.82 20.30
N ALA A 90 9.28 -19.81 19.45
CA ALA A 90 8.29 -19.48 18.44
C ALA A 90 7.95 -20.68 17.55
N SER A 91 8.93 -21.40 17.05
CA SER A 91 8.72 -22.59 16.22
C SER A 91 7.93 -23.70 16.92
N ALA A 92 8.19 -23.96 18.22
CA ALA A 92 7.44 -24.96 18.98
C ALA A 92 5.98 -24.54 19.19
N ILE A 93 5.74 -23.24 19.43
CA ILE A 93 4.41 -22.64 19.60
C ILE A 93 3.63 -22.66 18.27
N GLN A 94 4.25 -22.23 17.20
CA GLN A 94 3.66 -22.26 15.84
C GLN A 94 3.26 -23.69 15.44
N THR A 95 4.15 -24.65 15.60
CA THR A 95 3.86 -26.06 15.33
C THR A 95 2.69 -26.59 16.17
N TYR A 96 2.63 -26.20 17.45
CA TYR A 96 1.56 -26.63 18.35
C TYR A 96 0.21 -26.08 17.92
N ILE A 97 0.16 -24.79 17.54
CA ILE A 97 -1.06 -24.12 17.07
C ILE A 97 -1.48 -24.67 15.70
N ALA A 98 -0.56 -24.77 14.74
CA ALA A 98 -0.84 -25.27 13.40
C ALA A 98 -1.48 -26.67 13.40
N GLN A 99 -1.05 -27.57 14.27
CA GLN A 99 -1.63 -28.91 14.41
C GLN A 99 -3.09 -28.92 14.93
N ARG A 100 -3.61 -27.77 15.37
CA ARG A 100 -4.94 -27.61 15.94
C ARG A 100 -5.86 -26.72 15.15
N LEU A 101 -5.32 -26.05 14.14
CA LEU A 101 -6.11 -25.30 13.18
C LEU A 101 -6.71 -26.24 12.12
N PRO A 102 -7.94 -25.95 11.63
CA PRO A 102 -8.50 -26.69 10.49
C PRO A 102 -7.61 -26.51 9.26
N ASP A 103 -7.51 -27.54 8.42
CA ASP A 103 -6.71 -27.55 7.17
C ASP A 103 -7.06 -26.44 6.17
N SER A 104 -8.16 -25.71 6.40
CA SER A 104 -8.61 -24.57 5.58
C SER A 104 -8.16 -23.20 6.11
N ILE A 105 -7.38 -23.14 7.20
CA ILE A 105 -6.75 -21.92 7.70
C ILE A 105 -5.23 -22.07 7.50
N GLY A 106 -4.85 -22.33 6.26
CA GLY A 106 -3.48 -22.09 5.81
C GLY A 106 -3.32 -20.57 5.71
N SER A 107 -2.45 -20.02 6.56
CA SER A 107 -1.90 -18.67 6.52
C SER A 107 -2.82 -17.55 6.00
N GLY A 108 -3.81 -17.19 6.79
CA GLY A 108 -4.32 -15.83 6.81
C GLY A 108 -3.67 -15.14 8.00
N GLY A 109 -2.39 -14.98 7.99
CA GLY A 109 -1.65 -14.20 8.95
C GLY A 109 -1.84 -12.73 8.60
N GLY A 110 -2.24 -11.94 9.59
CA GLY A 110 -2.40 -10.52 9.46
C GLY A 110 -1.10 -9.85 9.05
N SER A 111 -1.24 -9.05 8.12
CA SER A 111 -0.68 -7.73 7.84
C SER A 111 0.71 -7.40 8.36
N ASP A 112 1.50 -7.03 7.42
CA ASP A 112 2.10 -5.70 7.44
C ASP A 112 2.25 -5.25 5.97
N ASP A 113 1.78 -4.05 5.70
CA ASP A 113 1.99 -3.22 4.52
C ASP A 113 2.16 -3.90 3.15
N GLY A 114 1.19 -3.73 2.31
CA GLY A 114 1.31 -4.00 0.89
C GLY A 114 0.16 -4.82 0.32
N GLY A 115 -0.85 -4.11 -0.19
CA GLY A 115 -2.00 -4.70 -0.86
C GLY A 115 -1.58 -5.52 -2.08
N GLY A 116 -1.64 -6.82 -1.94
CA GLY A 116 -1.65 -7.73 -3.07
C GLY A 116 -3.07 -7.85 -3.60
N LEU A 117 -3.25 -7.66 -4.88
CA LEU A 117 -4.49 -7.98 -5.58
C LEU A 117 -4.70 -9.49 -5.55
N GLY A 118 -5.41 -9.98 -4.56
CA GLY A 118 -6.02 -11.29 -4.59
C GLY A 118 -7.42 -11.16 -5.14
N SER A 119 -7.65 -11.55 -6.38
CA SER A 119 -8.97 -11.71 -6.96
C SER A 119 -9.68 -12.87 -6.27
N GLU A 120 -10.49 -12.57 -5.28
CA GLU A 120 -11.49 -13.54 -4.78
C GLU A 120 -12.65 -13.58 -5.76
N THR A 121 -12.63 -14.51 -6.70
CA THR A 121 -13.85 -14.92 -7.40
C THR A 121 -14.67 -15.79 -6.48
N GLY A 122 -15.62 -15.17 -5.80
CA GLY A 122 -16.68 -15.88 -5.10
C GLY A 122 -17.57 -16.61 -6.11
N ASP A 123 -17.48 -17.91 -6.12
CA ASP A 123 -18.42 -18.82 -6.74
C ASP A 123 -19.78 -18.71 -6.02
N ALA A 124 -20.78 -18.18 -6.72
CA ALA A 124 -22.18 -18.28 -6.31
C ALA A 124 -22.89 -19.13 -7.35
N GLY A 125 -23.08 -20.39 -7.01
CA GLY A 125 -23.87 -21.36 -7.75
C GLY A 125 -25.29 -20.93 -8.01
N ASP A 126 -25.62 -21.12 -9.23
CA ASP A 126 -26.85 -21.50 -9.90
C ASP A 126 -28.13 -21.67 -9.09
N SER A 127 -29.17 -21.03 -9.57
CA SER A 127 -30.42 -21.71 -9.91
C SER A 127 -31.36 -20.82 -10.78
N GLY A 128 -31.54 -21.28 -11.98
CA GLY A 128 -32.40 -21.01 -13.06
C GLY A 128 -33.83 -20.44 -12.83
N THR A 129 -34.33 -19.79 -13.78
CA THR A 129 -35.38 -20.20 -14.74
C THR A 129 -35.88 -19.01 -15.52
N ASP A 130 -35.87 -19.23 -16.82
CA ASP A 130 -36.85 -18.83 -17.86
C ASP A 130 -37.63 -17.52 -17.82
N GLY A 131 -37.61 -16.87 -18.98
CA GLY A 131 -38.75 -16.08 -19.47
C GLY A 131 -38.40 -15.00 -20.49
N SER A 132 -38.24 -15.39 -21.74
CA SER A 132 -38.71 -14.74 -22.99
C SER A 132 -39.31 -13.33 -22.85
N ASP A 133 -39.08 -12.39 -23.68
CA ASP A 133 -39.30 -12.33 -25.15
C ASP A 133 -39.24 -10.86 -25.61
N THR A 134 -38.80 -10.66 -26.83
CA THR A 134 -39.13 -9.59 -27.80
C THR A 134 -38.86 -8.13 -27.39
N GLY A 135 -38.22 -7.32 -28.15
CA GLY A 135 -38.01 -7.24 -29.57
C GLY A 135 -38.06 -5.81 -30.05
N VAL A 136 -37.28 -5.51 -31.07
CA VAL A 136 -37.40 -4.44 -32.07
C VAL A 136 -37.36 -2.98 -31.59
N ASP A 137 -36.75 -2.08 -32.20
CA ASP A 137 -36.10 -1.89 -33.51
C ASP A 137 -35.69 -0.40 -33.61
N SER A 138 -34.63 -0.23 -34.34
CA SER A 138 -34.40 0.79 -35.35
C SER A 138 -34.34 2.28 -35.04
N GLY A 139 -33.25 2.80 -35.46
CA GLY A 139 -33.16 3.87 -36.45
C GLY A 139 -32.81 5.23 -35.86
N GLY A 140 -31.83 5.87 -36.25
CA GLY A 140 -31.29 6.18 -37.53
C GLY A 140 -30.86 7.62 -37.52
N ALA A 141 -29.60 7.80 -37.78
CA ALA A 141 -28.95 8.73 -38.68
C ALA A 141 -29.44 10.17 -38.88
N THR A 142 -28.52 11.03 -38.87
CA THR A 142 -27.88 11.92 -39.86
C THR A 142 -27.80 13.37 -39.39
N SER A 143 -26.62 13.88 -39.27
CA SER A 143 -25.78 14.62 -40.20
C SER A 143 -26.10 16.08 -40.44
N GLY A 144 -25.06 16.88 -40.37
CA GLY A 144 -24.84 18.12 -41.12
C GLY A 144 -25.05 19.38 -40.28
N GLY A 145 -24.19 20.28 -40.19
CA GLY A 145 -23.13 20.72 -41.08
C GLY A 145 -23.08 22.23 -41.07
N SER A 146 -21.92 22.77 -40.88
CA SER A 146 -21.37 23.99 -41.49
C SER A 146 -22.02 25.36 -41.26
N THR A 147 -21.26 26.24 -40.83
CA THR A 147 -20.32 27.23 -41.39
C THR A 147 -20.74 28.68 -41.14
N ASP A 148 -19.70 29.45 -40.82
CA ASP A 148 -19.41 30.83 -41.19
C ASP A 148 -20.27 31.96 -40.66
N GLY A 149 -19.72 32.93 -40.04
CA GLY A 149 -18.65 33.84 -40.42
C GLY A 149 -19.09 35.28 -40.24
N GLY A 150 -18.23 36.14 -39.84
CA GLY A 150 -18.33 37.53 -40.25
C GLY A 150 -18.52 38.58 -39.13
N SER A 151 -17.46 39.09 -38.69
CA SER A 151 -16.92 40.49 -38.71
C SER A 151 -17.86 41.69 -38.64
N SER A 152 -17.46 42.52 -37.72
CA SER A 152 -17.09 43.93 -37.84
C SER A 152 -18.12 45.05 -37.68
N ASP A 153 -17.66 46.00 -36.89
CA ASP A 153 -17.74 47.44 -36.98
C ASP A 153 -18.97 48.20 -36.48
N GLY A 154 -18.76 48.94 -35.46
CA GLY A 154 -18.45 50.37 -35.57
C GLY A 154 -19.69 51.29 -35.51
N GLY A 155 -19.69 52.21 -34.62
CA GLY A 155 -20.51 53.41 -34.81
C GLY A 155 -20.99 54.09 -33.50
N THR A 156 -20.25 55.07 -33.16
CA THR A 156 -20.60 56.21 -32.30
C THR A 156 -21.97 56.86 -32.64
N ASP A 157 -22.79 57.32 -31.76
CA ASP A 157 -22.89 58.73 -31.36
C ASP A 157 -24.17 59.07 -30.59
N SER A 158 -23.95 59.85 -29.58
CA SER A 158 -24.69 60.99 -29.00
C SER A 158 -26.21 61.05 -28.94
N GLY A 159 -26.70 61.38 -27.72
CA GLY A 159 -27.54 62.53 -27.52
C GLY A 159 -28.94 62.29 -27.00
N GLY A 160 -29.23 62.86 -25.83
CA GLY A 160 -30.51 63.50 -25.56
C GLY A 160 -31.45 62.94 -24.51
N ASP A 161 -31.25 63.35 -23.32
CA ASP A 161 -32.12 64.17 -22.44
C ASP A 161 -33.54 63.66 -22.03
N SER A 162 -33.70 63.71 -20.68
CA SER A 162 -34.86 63.95 -19.85
C SER A 162 -36.02 62.93 -19.76
N GLY A 163 -36.23 62.50 -18.54
CA GLY A 163 -37.46 61.87 -18.04
C GLY A 163 -37.31 61.30 -16.63
N ASP A 164 -37.37 62.23 -15.65
CA ASP A 164 -37.55 61.90 -14.23
C ASP A 164 -38.85 61.11 -14.01
N THR A 165 -38.74 59.90 -13.44
CA THR A 165 -39.77 59.33 -12.56
C THR A 165 -39.11 58.42 -11.55
N GLY A 166 -39.30 58.78 -10.28
CA GLY A 166 -38.83 58.07 -9.11
C GLY A 166 -39.05 56.57 -9.15
N GLY A 167 -37.94 55.84 -9.19
CA GLY A 167 -37.86 54.45 -8.89
C GLY A 167 -37.00 54.29 -7.65
N THR A 168 -37.58 53.71 -6.63
CA THR A 168 -36.94 53.35 -5.36
C THR A 168 -35.56 52.77 -5.62
N ASP A 169 -34.56 53.44 -5.11
CA ASP A 169 -33.18 52.94 -4.96
C ASP A 169 -33.22 51.59 -4.24
N GLY A 170 -33.22 50.52 -5.01
CA GLY A 170 -32.69 49.28 -4.57
C GLY A 170 -31.17 49.45 -4.52
N GLY A 171 -30.68 49.97 -3.41
CA GLY A 171 -29.24 50.07 -3.17
C GLY A 171 -28.63 48.70 -3.45
N SER A 172 -27.73 48.62 -4.41
CA SER A 172 -26.85 47.48 -4.60
C SER A 172 -26.20 47.24 -3.24
N ALA A 173 -26.61 46.16 -2.57
CA ALA A 173 -26.00 45.77 -1.32
C ALA A 173 -24.51 45.63 -1.59
N GLY A 174 -23.68 46.46 -0.99
CA GLY A 174 -22.22 46.42 -1.17
C GLY A 174 -21.70 45.00 -0.89
N THR A 175 -20.69 44.61 -1.58
CA THR A 175 -20.00 43.34 -1.29
C THR A 175 -18.80 43.57 -0.38
N LYS A 176 -18.46 42.57 0.42
CA LYS A 176 -17.33 42.59 1.34
C LYS A 176 -16.41 41.39 1.00
N ASN A 177 -15.12 41.66 0.89
CA ASN A 177 -14.11 40.63 0.76
C ASN A 177 -13.81 40.08 2.15
N ILE A 178 -13.81 38.74 2.23
CA ILE A 178 -13.54 37.97 3.44
C ILE A 178 -12.31 37.11 3.16
N GLU A 179 -11.41 37.05 4.14
CA GLU A 179 -10.27 36.14 4.13
C GLU A 179 -10.37 35.22 5.35
N ILE A 180 -10.19 33.89 5.10
CA ILE A 180 -10.19 32.85 6.14
C ILE A 180 -8.86 32.13 6.06
N ASN A 181 -8.18 32.00 7.20
CA ASN A 181 -7.02 31.13 7.39
C ASN A 181 -7.54 29.77 7.88
N VAL A 182 -7.36 28.74 7.12
CA VAL A 182 -7.76 27.37 7.47
C VAL A 182 -6.54 26.62 7.94
N VAL A 183 -6.60 26.10 9.17
CA VAL A 183 -5.49 25.39 9.80
C VAL A 183 -5.98 24.06 10.41
N TYR A 184 -5.08 23.13 10.61
CA TYR A 184 -5.33 21.89 11.34
C TYR A 184 -4.25 21.66 12.40
N ASP A 185 -4.62 20.95 13.46
CA ASP A 185 -3.69 20.52 14.50
C ASP A 185 -2.84 19.37 13.99
N ARG A 186 -1.53 19.58 13.86
CA ARG A 186 -0.55 18.55 13.55
C ARG A 186 0.13 18.11 14.83
N VAL A 187 -0.02 16.81 15.18
CA VAL A 187 0.70 16.20 16.29
C VAL A 187 2.04 15.70 15.73
N PRO A 188 3.20 16.19 16.23
CA PRO A 188 4.50 15.76 15.74
C PRO A 188 4.95 14.46 16.40
N TYR A 189 5.88 13.77 15.76
CA TYR A 189 6.61 12.68 16.41
C TYR A 189 7.39 13.16 17.63
N CYS A 190 7.51 12.29 18.61
CA CYS A 190 8.28 12.52 19.79
C CYS A 190 9.79 12.50 19.49
N THR A 191 10.47 13.60 19.79
CA THR A 191 11.94 13.72 19.65
C THR A 191 12.67 13.74 20.98
N SER A 192 12.00 13.40 22.09
CA SER A 192 12.60 13.49 23.43
C SER A 192 12.23 12.26 24.27
N ALA A 193 13.15 11.87 25.16
CA ALA A 193 12.94 10.76 26.10
C ALA A 193 11.73 10.93 27.05
N SER A 194 11.12 12.12 27.08
CA SER A 194 9.98 12.42 27.97
C SER A 194 8.61 11.97 27.43
N CYS A 195 8.50 11.67 26.14
CA CYS A 195 7.27 11.22 25.50
C CYS A 195 7.38 9.81 24.88
N GLY A 196 8.36 9.02 25.29
CA GLY A 196 8.72 7.77 24.64
C GLY A 196 9.57 8.01 23.38
N SER A 197 10.32 7.04 22.94
CA SER A 197 10.95 7.06 21.63
C SER A 197 9.94 6.56 20.60
N LEU A 198 9.85 7.21 19.45
CA LEU A 198 9.03 6.80 18.29
C LEU A 198 7.50 7.03 18.41
N GLY A 199 6.98 7.62 19.48
CA GLY A 199 5.56 7.93 19.61
C GLY A 199 5.21 9.35 19.16
N LEU A 200 3.93 9.74 19.36
CA LEU A 200 3.44 11.10 19.10
C LEU A 200 3.59 12.02 20.34
N ASP A 201 3.90 13.29 20.12
CA ASP A 201 4.00 14.31 21.19
C ASP A 201 2.80 15.27 21.13
N TYR A 202 1.69 14.89 21.73
CA TYR A 202 0.48 15.71 21.79
C TYR A 202 0.70 17.07 22.52
N ALA A 203 1.68 17.14 23.41
CA ALA A 203 1.99 18.40 24.11
C ALA A 203 2.66 19.44 23.18
N LYS A 204 3.19 19.00 22.05
CA LYS A 204 3.81 19.83 21.04
C LYS A 204 2.98 19.98 19.77
N THR A 205 1.67 19.69 19.85
CA THR A 205 0.76 19.94 18.73
C THR A 205 0.91 21.37 18.20
N VAL A 206 1.06 21.48 16.87
CA VAL A 206 1.22 22.76 16.17
C VAL A 206 0.12 22.91 15.12
N GLN A 207 -0.23 24.17 14.81
CA GLN A 207 -1.12 24.45 13.71
C GLN A 207 -0.34 24.45 12.40
N LYS A 208 -0.79 23.65 11.42
CA LYS A 208 -0.32 23.70 10.03
C LYS A 208 -1.44 24.19 9.11
N PRO A 209 -1.12 24.83 7.98
CA PRO A 209 -2.11 25.28 7.02
C PRO A 209 -2.78 24.09 6.33
N VAL A 210 -4.09 24.17 6.12
CA VAL A 210 -4.81 23.25 5.22
C VAL A 210 -4.54 23.70 3.79
N ARG A 211 -3.59 23.07 3.11
CA ARG A 211 -3.07 23.47 1.80
C ARG A 211 -3.95 22.92 0.67
N PHE A 212 -4.21 23.75 -0.33
CA PHE A 212 -4.83 23.38 -1.61
C PHE A 212 -6.16 22.63 -1.50
N ALA A 213 -6.84 22.76 -0.36
CA ALA A 213 -8.11 22.10 -0.11
C ALA A 213 -9.26 22.86 -0.77
N LYS A 214 -10.22 22.12 -1.31
CA LYS A 214 -11.46 22.67 -1.85
C LYS A 214 -12.28 23.33 -0.76
N ALA A 215 -12.92 24.45 -1.09
CA ALA A 215 -13.79 25.17 -0.18
C ALA A 215 -15.04 25.71 -0.87
N ALA A 216 -16.07 25.95 -0.08
CA ALA A 216 -17.30 26.59 -0.51
C ALA A 216 -17.82 27.53 0.59
N VAL A 217 -18.60 28.54 0.17
CA VAL A 217 -19.33 29.43 1.06
C VAL A 217 -20.82 29.15 0.93
N LEU A 218 -21.47 28.89 2.03
CA LEU A 218 -22.89 28.58 2.11
C LEU A 218 -23.65 29.70 2.82
N ASP A 219 -24.89 29.91 2.43
CA ASP A 219 -25.82 30.71 3.20
C ASP A 219 -26.05 30.08 4.59
N ALA A 220 -25.96 30.84 5.65
CA ALA A 220 -26.00 30.31 7.01
C ALA A 220 -27.35 29.66 7.37
N ASP A 221 -28.45 30.18 6.82
CA ASP A 221 -29.80 29.72 7.12
C ASP A 221 -30.25 28.58 6.20
N SER A 222 -30.16 28.80 4.91
CA SER A 222 -30.66 27.85 3.88
C SER A 222 -29.68 26.73 3.56
N LYS A 223 -28.39 26.86 3.91
CA LYS A 223 -27.28 25.96 3.53
C LYS A 223 -27.05 25.87 2.02
N GLN A 224 -27.66 26.75 1.24
CA GLN A 224 -27.38 26.79 -0.19
C GLN A 224 -25.99 27.37 -0.46
N ILE A 225 -25.33 26.86 -1.49
CA ILE A 225 -24.01 27.33 -1.91
C ILE A 225 -24.14 28.75 -2.47
N LEU A 226 -23.43 29.69 -1.88
CA LEU A 226 -23.27 31.05 -2.36
C LEU A 226 -22.08 31.19 -3.32
N THR A 227 -20.98 30.49 -3.00
CA THR A 227 -19.76 30.43 -3.83
C THR A 227 -19.16 29.06 -3.68
N ASP A 228 -18.86 28.41 -4.78
CA ASP A 228 -18.15 27.13 -4.85
C ASP A 228 -16.82 27.26 -5.58
N ASN A 229 -16.14 26.13 -5.79
CA ASN A 229 -14.87 26.04 -6.50
C ASN A 229 -13.76 26.92 -5.94
N LEU A 230 -13.88 27.30 -4.66
CA LEU A 230 -12.81 27.95 -3.94
C LEU A 230 -11.76 26.91 -3.52
N ARG A 231 -10.55 27.39 -3.33
CA ARG A 231 -9.43 26.56 -2.85
C ARG A 231 -8.57 27.36 -1.89
N THR A 232 -8.08 26.72 -0.85
CA THR A 232 -7.03 27.31 0.00
C THR A 232 -5.71 27.39 -0.77
N ASP A 233 -4.91 28.40 -0.50
CA ASP A 233 -3.55 28.51 -1.03
C ASP A 233 -2.53 27.65 -0.24
N ALA A 234 -1.25 27.73 -0.58
CA ALA A 234 -0.18 27.03 0.14
C ALA A 234 -0.03 27.45 1.62
N ALA A 235 -0.58 28.60 2.00
CA ALA A 235 -0.61 29.09 3.37
C ALA A 235 -1.96 28.82 4.07
N GLY A 236 -2.84 28.02 3.46
CA GLY A 236 -4.17 27.68 4.00
C GLY A 236 -5.19 28.81 3.89
N ARG A 237 -4.96 29.85 3.08
CA ARG A 237 -5.86 31.00 2.97
C ARG A 237 -6.85 30.81 1.84
N VAL A 238 -8.09 31.17 2.11
CA VAL A 238 -9.15 31.28 1.11
C VAL A 238 -9.82 32.65 1.20
N SER A 239 -10.04 33.29 0.05
CA SER A 239 -10.66 34.62 -0.05
C SER A 239 -11.87 34.55 -0.98
N PHE A 240 -12.93 35.25 -0.59
CA PHE A 240 -14.18 35.32 -1.34
C PHE A 240 -14.93 36.64 -1.04
N SER A 241 -15.97 36.91 -1.82
CA SER A 241 -16.81 38.10 -1.63
C SER A 241 -18.25 37.68 -1.32
N VAL A 242 -18.85 38.30 -0.32
CA VAL A 242 -20.26 38.14 0.04
C VAL A 242 -20.96 39.51 0.19
N ALA A 243 -22.30 39.56 0.14
CA ALA A 243 -23.04 40.78 0.45
C ALA A 243 -22.77 41.18 1.90
N VAL A 244 -22.72 42.50 2.17
CA VAL A 244 -22.35 43.03 3.50
C VAL A 244 -23.26 42.55 4.63
N ASP A 245 -24.53 42.27 4.35
CA ASP A 245 -25.50 41.80 5.34
C ASP A 245 -25.68 40.26 5.33
N GLN A 246 -24.85 39.55 4.53
CA GLN A 246 -24.93 38.12 4.40
C GLN A 246 -24.41 37.40 5.66
N ALA A 247 -25.22 36.48 6.20
CA ALA A 247 -24.74 35.47 7.12
C ALA A 247 -24.32 34.23 6.32
N PHE A 248 -23.13 33.77 6.56
CA PHE A 248 -22.54 32.64 5.78
C PHE A 248 -21.82 31.61 6.65
N ILE A 249 -21.57 30.46 6.09
CA ILE A 249 -20.73 29.40 6.63
C ILE A 249 -19.64 29.10 5.59
N VAL A 250 -18.40 28.90 6.05
CA VAL A 250 -17.31 28.40 5.23
C VAL A 250 -17.22 26.89 5.46
N ARG A 251 -17.29 26.13 4.37
CA ARG A 251 -17.07 24.68 4.35
C ARG A 251 -15.78 24.40 3.61
N VAL A 252 -14.88 23.64 4.25
CA VAL A 252 -13.64 23.18 3.68
C VAL A 252 -13.70 21.64 3.60
N TYR A 253 -13.41 21.12 2.45
CA TYR A 253 -13.46 19.68 2.18
C TYR A 253 -12.06 19.08 2.35
N ALA A 254 -11.98 17.88 2.92
CA ALA A 254 -10.74 17.10 2.90
C ALA A 254 -10.54 16.51 1.49
N GLU A 255 -10.47 17.40 0.52
CA GLU A 255 -10.34 17.14 -0.91
C GLU A 255 -9.37 18.15 -1.53
N SER A 256 -8.41 17.65 -2.32
CA SER A 256 -7.51 18.47 -3.13
C SER A 256 -7.47 17.96 -4.56
N SER A 257 -7.47 18.86 -5.51
CA SER A 257 -7.32 18.52 -6.92
C SER A 257 -6.38 19.50 -7.63
N GLY A 258 -5.61 18.99 -8.57
CA GLY A 258 -4.86 19.78 -9.54
C GLY A 258 -5.56 19.72 -10.89
N ASP A 259 -5.59 20.85 -11.61
CA ASP A 259 -6.23 21.01 -12.92
C ASP A 259 -5.31 21.81 -13.85
N GLY A 260 -4.41 21.15 -14.53
CA GLY A 260 -3.45 21.84 -15.39
C GLY A 260 -2.54 20.88 -16.14
N ALA A 261 -1.29 21.26 -16.36
CA ALA A 261 -0.28 20.36 -16.90
C ALA A 261 -0.02 19.19 -15.95
N ALA A 262 -0.09 19.43 -14.62
CA ALA A 262 -0.19 18.41 -13.60
C ALA A 262 -1.64 18.31 -13.12
N SER A 263 -2.12 17.10 -12.92
CA SER A 263 -3.46 16.88 -12.34
C SER A 263 -3.43 15.77 -11.31
N TRP A 264 -4.23 15.94 -10.28
CA TRP A 264 -4.48 14.94 -9.22
C TRP A 264 -5.87 15.12 -8.64
N GLY A 265 -6.35 14.10 -7.96
CA GLY A 265 -7.58 14.14 -7.16
C GLY A 265 -7.39 13.30 -5.91
N LEU A 266 -7.33 13.94 -4.74
CA LEU A 266 -7.17 13.31 -3.44
C LEU A 266 -8.41 13.58 -2.62
N ARG A 267 -9.05 12.55 -2.06
CA ARG A 267 -10.28 12.67 -1.27
C ARG A 267 -10.18 11.81 -0.03
N ILE A 268 -10.33 12.40 1.14
CA ILE A 268 -10.38 11.66 2.41
C ILE A 268 -11.83 11.45 2.80
N VAL A 269 -12.26 10.19 2.85
CA VAL A 269 -13.66 9.80 3.03
C VAL A 269 -13.85 8.94 4.27
N ASP A 270 -15.03 9.06 4.89
CA ASP A 270 -15.44 8.22 6.03
C ASP A 270 -16.00 6.89 5.50
N ASN A 271 -15.20 5.84 5.58
CA ASN A 271 -15.60 4.51 5.15
C ASN A 271 -16.47 3.75 6.17
N ASN A 272 -16.84 4.37 7.28
CA ASN A 272 -17.71 3.77 8.30
C ASN A 272 -19.20 3.98 8.01
N GLY A 273 -19.61 3.97 6.77
CA GLY A 273 -21.01 4.04 6.40
C GLY A 273 -21.21 4.60 5.01
N ALA A 274 -21.38 3.71 4.05
CA ALA A 274 -21.77 4.11 2.71
C ALA A 274 -23.20 4.66 2.69
N ASP A 275 -23.47 5.59 1.80
CA ASP A 275 -24.83 6.01 1.46
C ASP A 275 -25.60 4.90 0.71
N GLN A 276 -26.84 5.18 0.32
CA GLN A 276 -27.68 4.20 -0.39
C GLN A 276 -27.16 3.83 -1.79
N GLU A 277 -26.23 4.61 -2.31
CA GLU A 277 -25.59 4.42 -3.63
C GLU A 277 -24.21 3.77 -3.50
N GLY A 278 -23.78 3.47 -2.27
CA GLY A 278 -22.49 2.83 -1.99
C GLY A 278 -21.32 3.81 -1.94
N SER A 279 -21.58 5.12 -1.93
CA SER A 279 -20.55 6.16 -1.82
C SER A 279 -20.26 6.50 -0.37
N TYR A 280 -18.99 6.76 -0.07
CA TYR A 280 -18.56 7.19 1.25
C TYR A 280 -18.55 8.72 1.38
N PRO A 281 -19.02 9.28 2.50
CA PRO A 281 -19.07 10.72 2.69
C PRO A 281 -17.67 11.32 2.82
N LEU A 282 -17.46 12.44 2.15
CA LEU A 282 -16.23 13.22 2.24
C LEU A 282 -16.17 13.95 3.58
N TYR A 283 -15.00 13.94 4.24
CA TYR A 283 -14.80 14.74 5.44
C TYR A 283 -14.85 16.22 5.14
N VAL A 284 -15.48 16.98 6.05
CA VAL A 284 -15.64 18.44 5.92
C VAL A 284 -15.38 19.13 7.26
N LEU A 285 -14.84 20.33 7.18
CA LEU A 285 -14.73 21.28 8.28
C LEU A 285 -15.65 22.47 7.99
N GLU A 286 -16.55 22.79 8.91
CA GLU A 286 -17.44 23.94 8.77
C GLU A 286 -17.18 24.98 9.86
N SER A 287 -17.25 26.24 9.48
CA SER A 287 -17.34 27.34 10.47
C SER A 287 -18.73 27.37 11.10
N GLY A 288 -18.88 28.05 12.24
CA GLY A 288 -20.18 28.54 12.67
C GLY A 288 -20.75 29.57 11.67
N ALA A 289 -21.99 30.00 11.89
CA ALA A 289 -22.57 31.10 11.13
C ALA A 289 -21.80 32.41 11.42
N ILE A 290 -21.32 33.05 10.36
CA ILE A 290 -20.55 34.30 10.39
C ILE A 290 -21.36 35.38 9.71
N ASN A 291 -21.50 36.53 10.35
CA ASN A 291 -22.11 37.72 9.73
C ASN A 291 -21.02 38.56 9.04
N ALA A 292 -21.15 38.79 7.75
CA ALA A 292 -20.16 39.52 6.98
C ALA A 292 -19.81 40.90 7.57
N ASN A 293 -20.78 41.61 8.11
CA ASN A 293 -20.54 42.90 8.77
C ASN A 293 -19.60 42.82 9.99
N ALA A 294 -19.64 41.70 10.71
CA ALA A 294 -18.85 41.51 11.91
C ALA A 294 -17.38 41.16 11.63
N VAL A 295 -17.02 40.77 10.41
CA VAL A 295 -15.64 40.41 10.03
C VAL A 295 -14.85 41.71 9.80
N THR A 296 -13.89 42.01 10.63
CA THR A 296 -13.01 43.20 10.51
C THR A 296 -11.60 42.87 10.09
N GLU A 297 -11.19 41.61 10.22
CA GLU A 297 -9.87 41.10 9.90
C GLU A 297 -9.97 39.62 9.43
N ALA A 298 -8.89 39.04 8.95
CA ALA A 298 -8.84 37.61 8.60
C ALA A 298 -9.20 36.73 9.81
N MET A 299 -10.06 35.77 9.60
CA MET A 299 -10.50 34.82 10.62
C MET A 299 -9.75 33.49 10.48
N THR A 300 -9.63 32.74 11.57
CA THR A 300 -9.07 31.39 11.56
C THR A 300 -10.17 30.36 11.72
N LEU A 301 -10.19 29.36 10.83
CA LEU A 301 -10.99 28.14 10.92
C LEU A 301 -10.04 26.99 11.21
N GLN A 302 -10.19 26.37 12.37
CA GLN A 302 -9.27 25.33 12.86
C GLN A 302 -9.96 23.97 12.91
N ALA A 303 -9.31 22.97 12.34
CA ALA A 303 -9.60 21.57 12.59
C ALA A 303 -8.80 21.12 13.80
N GLU A 304 -9.49 20.85 14.90
CA GLU A 304 -8.86 20.45 16.16
C GLU A 304 -8.52 18.96 16.17
N SER A 305 -7.43 18.56 16.86
CA SER A 305 -7.03 17.14 17.01
C SER A 305 -8.04 16.30 17.80
N GLY A 306 -8.85 16.94 18.64
CA GLY A 306 -9.77 16.25 19.55
C GLY A 306 -9.10 15.66 20.80
N TRP A 307 -7.80 15.91 20.98
CA TRP A 307 -7.04 15.35 22.11
C TRP A 307 -7.37 16.08 23.41
N GLY A 308 -7.64 15.32 24.47
CA GLY A 308 -8.05 15.82 25.78
C GLY A 308 -7.07 15.47 26.91
N LEU A 309 -5.77 15.74 26.72
CA LEU A 309 -4.66 15.51 27.66
C LEU A 309 -4.16 14.06 27.76
N THR A 310 -5.04 13.08 27.84
CA THR A 310 -4.66 11.67 28.01
C THR A 310 -5.34 10.72 27.02
N LYS A 311 -6.36 11.20 26.31
CA LYS A 311 -7.08 10.46 25.26
C LYS A 311 -7.88 11.44 24.42
N TYR A 312 -8.36 10.99 23.30
CA TYR A 312 -9.33 11.73 22.50
C TYR A 312 -10.66 11.92 23.27
N THR A 313 -11.14 13.13 23.35
CA THR A 313 -12.38 13.51 24.07
C THR A 313 -13.37 14.26 23.18
N ALA A 314 -12.96 14.60 21.97
CA ALA A 314 -13.77 15.27 20.96
C ALA A 314 -13.50 14.66 19.57
N THR A 315 -14.25 15.10 18.57
CA THR A 315 -14.07 14.71 17.17
C THR A 315 -12.64 15.03 16.71
N ARG A 316 -12.02 14.08 16.04
CA ARG A 316 -10.68 14.19 15.46
C ARG A 316 -10.74 14.92 14.11
N ALA A 317 -11.18 16.19 14.14
CA ALA A 317 -11.40 16.97 12.92
C ALA A 317 -10.11 17.25 12.14
N ALA A 318 -8.96 17.24 12.79
CA ALA A 318 -7.65 17.42 12.17
C ALA A 318 -7.20 16.22 11.35
N ALA A 319 -7.59 15.00 11.71
CA ALA A 319 -7.11 13.76 11.12
C ALA A 319 -7.25 13.74 9.58
N PRO A 320 -8.42 13.98 8.98
CA PRO A 320 -8.56 13.96 7.52
C PRO A 320 -7.67 15.00 6.80
N PHE A 321 -7.41 16.13 7.46
CA PHE A 321 -6.56 17.19 6.89
C PHE A 321 -5.08 16.91 7.06
N ALA A 322 -4.69 16.20 8.12
CA ALA A 322 -3.32 15.72 8.30
C ALA A 322 -2.97 14.66 7.24
N ILE A 323 -3.86 13.70 6.99
CA ILE A 323 -3.72 12.71 5.92
C ILE A 323 -3.63 13.43 4.56
N LEU A 324 -4.54 14.35 4.27
CA LEU A 324 -4.53 15.12 3.02
C LEU A 324 -3.23 15.90 2.82
N ASP A 325 -2.68 16.50 3.87
CA ASP A 325 -1.43 17.28 3.81
C ASP A 325 -0.20 16.39 3.53
N SER A 326 -0.16 15.16 4.09
CA SER A 326 0.87 14.16 3.80
C SER A 326 0.81 13.72 2.33
N MET A 327 -0.37 13.42 1.81
CA MET A 327 -0.60 13.09 0.40
C MET A 327 -0.22 14.23 -0.55
N ILE A 328 -0.52 15.47 -0.18
CA ILE A 328 -0.11 16.67 -0.94
C ILE A 328 1.42 16.79 -0.97
N SER A 329 2.09 16.54 0.15
CA SER A 329 3.56 16.58 0.22
C SER A 329 4.17 15.56 -0.73
N ALA A 330 3.68 14.32 -0.73
CA ALA A 330 4.10 13.26 -1.66
C ALA A 330 3.87 13.66 -3.12
N THR A 331 2.68 14.20 -3.44
CA THR A 331 2.34 14.65 -4.80
C THR A 331 3.27 15.77 -5.26
N LEU A 332 3.51 16.77 -4.42
CA LEU A 332 4.38 17.91 -4.76
C LEU A 332 5.84 17.50 -4.92
N TYR A 333 6.31 16.53 -4.13
CA TYR A 333 7.66 15.99 -4.28
C TYR A 333 7.83 15.29 -5.64
N ALA A 334 6.90 14.44 -6.06
CA ALA A 334 6.92 13.84 -7.40
C ALA A 334 6.88 14.90 -8.51
N LEU A 335 6.04 15.93 -8.36
CA LEU A 335 5.94 17.05 -9.30
C LEU A 335 7.22 17.90 -9.37
N SER A 336 8.04 17.93 -8.33
CA SER A 336 9.34 18.59 -8.36
C SER A 336 10.31 17.90 -9.33
N GLY A 337 10.20 16.59 -9.48
CA GLY A 337 10.94 15.80 -10.46
C GLY A 337 10.38 15.85 -11.88
N ARG A 338 9.03 15.94 -11.99
CA ARG A 338 8.32 16.05 -13.28
C ARG A 338 7.02 16.82 -13.12
N ASN A 339 6.99 18.05 -13.56
CA ASN A 339 5.92 19.03 -13.34
C ASN A 339 4.64 18.82 -14.20
N SER A 340 4.55 17.73 -14.95
CA SER A 340 3.42 17.43 -15.84
C SER A 340 2.82 16.04 -15.57
N LEU A 341 3.00 15.49 -14.36
CA LEU A 341 2.41 14.20 -14.00
C LEU A 341 0.89 14.32 -13.89
N VAL A 342 0.22 13.29 -14.38
CA VAL A 342 -1.25 13.13 -14.33
C VAL A 342 -1.57 11.94 -13.47
N PHE A 343 -2.01 12.20 -12.25
CA PHE A 343 -2.42 11.16 -11.30
C PHE A 343 -3.91 10.83 -11.47
N ALA A 344 -4.26 9.57 -11.49
CA ALA A 344 -5.65 9.15 -11.39
C ALA A 344 -6.23 9.59 -10.03
N PRO A 345 -7.50 9.98 -9.93
CA PRO A 345 -8.11 10.26 -8.63
C PRO A 345 -8.05 9.04 -7.70
N VAL A 346 -7.79 9.28 -6.41
CA VAL A 346 -7.77 8.24 -5.38
C VAL A 346 -8.55 8.68 -4.15
N ASP A 347 -9.36 7.77 -3.62
CA ASP A 347 -10.01 7.93 -2.33
C ASP A 347 -9.12 7.34 -1.24
N VAL A 348 -9.02 8.04 -0.12
CA VAL A 348 -8.33 7.59 1.08
C VAL A 348 -9.38 7.34 2.14
N TYR A 349 -9.49 6.10 2.56
CA TYR A 349 -10.46 5.62 3.53
C TYR A 349 -9.88 5.75 4.92
N TRP A 350 -10.44 6.64 5.71
CA TRP A 350 -10.09 6.78 7.11
C TRP A 350 -11.34 6.85 7.96
N SER A 351 -11.34 6.16 9.07
CA SER A 351 -12.36 6.31 10.12
C SER A 351 -11.83 5.76 11.44
N VAL A 352 -12.41 6.20 12.54
CA VAL A 352 -12.12 5.65 13.88
C VAL A 352 -12.51 4.16 14.03
N ALA A 353 -13.21 3.60 13.05
CA ALA A 353 -13.57 2.20 12.99
C ALA A 353 -12.58 1.34 12.17
N ASN A 354 -11.59 1.97 11.54
CA ASN A 354 -10.51 1.26 10.88
C ASN A 354 -9.52 0.79 11.95
N THR A 355 -9.70 -0.44 12.39
CA THR A 355 -8.89 -1.05 13.44
C THR A 355 -8.10 -2.22 12.88
N LEU A 356 -7.01 -2.62 13.53
CA LEU A 356 -6.27 -3.83 13.18
C LEU A 356 -7.20 -5.04 13.00
N GLY A 357 -8.23 -5.17 13.83
CA GLY A 357 -9.21 -6.26 13.74
C GLY A 357 -10.20 -6.16 12.58
N SER A 358 -10.40 -4.97 11.97
CA SER A 358 -11.37 -4.77 10.90
C SER A 358 -10.72 -4.63 9.52
N VAL A 359 -9.54 -4.05 9.44
CA VAL A 359 -8.85 -3.77 8.16
C VAL A 359 -7.42 -4.31 8.10
N GLY A 360 -6.87 -4.78 9.23
CA GLY A 360 -5.53 -5.36 9.32
C GLY A 360 -4.45 -4.32 9.55
N THR A 361 -4.17 -3.47 8.58
CA THR A 361 -3.15 -2.42 8.60
C THR A 361 -3.58 -1.25 7.73
N SER A 362 -2.82 -0.19 7.67
CA SER A 362 -2.88 0.77 6.56
C SER A 362 -2.33 0.11 5.30
N TYR A 363 -2.94 0.35 4.14
CA TYR A 363 -2.51 -0.27 2.87
C TYR A 363 -3.09 0.43 1.63
N TYR A 364 -2.40 0.27 0.50
CA TYR A 364 -2.96 0.56 -0.83
C TYR A 364 -3.58 -0.70 -1.44
N SER A 365 -4.84 -0.64 -1.82
CA SER A 365 -5.61 -1.79 -2.34
C SER A 365 -5.56 -1.97 -3.86
N GLY A 366 -4.82 -1.13 -4.58
CA GLY A 366 -4.94 -0.99 -6.04
C GLY A 366 -6.06 -0.06 -6.51
N ALA A 367 -6.99 0.32 -5.62
CA ALA A 367 -8.12 1.20 -5.95
C ALA A 367 -8.29 2.37 -4.97
N TYR A 368 -7.94 2.20 -3.72
CA TYR A 368 -8.01 3.19 -2.64
C TYR A 368 -6.87 2.95 -1.65
N ILE A 369 -6.61 3.95 -0.82
CA ILE A 369 -5.69 3.82 0.31
C ILE A 369 -6.52 3.69 1.58
N MET A 370 -6.22 2.70 2.42
CA MET A 370 -6.81 2.48 3.73
C MET A 370 -5.86 3.01 4.80
N ILE A 371 -6.37 3.80 5.76
CA ILE A 371 -5.59 4.34 6.88
C ILE A 371 -6.24 3.93 8.19
N LEU A 372 -5.44 3.41 9.14
CA LEU A 372 -5.88 3.03 10.48
C LEU A 372 -6.33 4.24 11.30
N GLY A 373 -7.25 3.98 12.23
CA GLY A 373 -7.88 5.01 13.07
C GLY A 373 -8.17 4.59 14.51
N ASP A 374 -7.64 3.46 14.98
CA ASP A 374 -7.88 2.91 16.33
C ASP A 374 -7.03 3.62 17.39
N THR A 375 -7.67 4.43 18.22
CA THR A 375 -7.05 5.42 19.10
C THR A 375 -6.13 4.90 20.20
N GLU A 376 -6.26 3.67 20.61
CA GLU A 376 -5.51 3.10 21.76
C GLU A 376 -4.63 1.93 21.31
N VAL A 377 -4.65 1.61 20.02
CA VAL A 377 -3.93 0.49 19.43
C VAL A 377 -2.99 1.00 18.35
N ASP A 378 -3.57 1.56 17.28
CA ASP A 378 -2.84 2.00 16.12
C ASP A 378 -3.65 2.99 15.30
N THR A 379 -3.13 4.18 15.06
CA THR A 379 -3.84 5.20 14.30
C THR A 379 -2.89 6.13 13.54
N ASP A 380 -2.93 6.07 12.22
CA ASP A 380 -1.89 6.60 11.34
C ASP A 380 -2.18 8.00 10.79
N GLU A 381 -3.23 8.68 11.24
CA GLU A 381 -3.55 10.01 10.70
C GLU A 381 -2.45 11.05 10.85
N TYR A 382 -1.48 10.82 11.74
CA TYR A 382 -0.30 11.67 11.92
C TYR A 382 1.01 10.98 11.51
N ASP A 383 0.96 9.72 11.06
CA ASP A 383 2.12 8.98 10.64
C ASP A 383 2.41 9.25 9.15
N GLU A 384 3.15 10.36 8.94
CA GLU A 384 3.49 10.82 7.58
C GLU A 384 4.22 9.74 6.79
N SER A 385 5.06 8.93 7.46
CA SER A 385 5.81 7.86 6.81
C SER A 385 4.88 6.80 6.25
N VAL A 386 3.93 6.30 7.05
CA VAL A 386 2.93 5.31 6.65
C VAL A 386 2.06 5.85 5.50
N ILE A 387 1.49 7.04 5.68
CA ILE A 387 0.61 7.65 4.67
C ILE A 387 1.32 7.83 3.32
N VAL A 388 2.59 8.26 3.34
CA VAL A 388 3.37 8.51 2.10
C VAL A 388 3.92 7.22 1.51
N HIS A 389 4.18 6.20 2.33
CA HIS A 389 4.50 4.85 1.86
C HIS A 389 3.34 4.29 1.01
N GLU A 390 2.12 4.30 1.52
CA GLU A 390 0.94 3.85 0.78
C GLU A 390 0.67 4.68 -0.49
N TRP A 391 0.95 5.98 -0.43
CA TRP A 391 0.95 6.82 -1.62
C TRP A 391 2.02 6.39 -2.63
N GLY A 392 3.16 5.88 -2.17
CA GLY A 392 4.22 5.33 -3.00
C GLY A 392 3.74 4.15 -3.85
N HIS A 393 3.04 3.20 -3.26
CA HIS A 393 2.42 2.08 -3.99
C HIS A 393 1.37 2.56 -4.99
N TYR A 394 0.51 3.52 -4.60
CA TYR A 394 -0.40 4.16 -5.53
C TYR A 394 0.33 4.80 -6.71
N PHE A 395 1.42 5.57 -6.47
CA PHE A 395 2.24 6.15 -7.53
C PHE A 395 2.81 5.08 -8.46
N GLN A 396 3.40 4.03 -7.91
CA GLN A 396 4.01 2.95 -8.68
C GLN A 396 2.97 2.25 -9.57
N SER A 397 1.80 1.97 -9.04
CA SER A 397 0.70 1.33 -9.75
C SER A 397 0.18 2.15 -10.94
N ILE A 398 0.06 3.49 -10.80
CA ILE A 398 -0.61 4.32 -11.83
C ILE A 398 0.32 5.02 -12.80
N LEU A 399 1.58 5.28 -12.43
CA LEU A 399 2.54 6.03 -13.25
C LEU A 399 3.77 5.22 -13.65
N SER A 400 4.03 4.11 -13.01
CA SER A 400 5.12 3.20 -13.31
C SER A 400 4.57 1.83 -13.75
N ARG A 401 5.20 0.78 -13.31
CA ARG A 401 4.72 -0.60 -13.31
C ARG A 401 5.00 -1.18 -11.93
N ASP A 402 4.01 -1.83 -11.37
CA ASP A 402 4.14 -2.60 -10.15
C ASP A 402 3.93 -4.07 -10.46
N ASP A 403 4.96 -4.89 -10.22
CA ASP A 403 4.89 -6.34 -10.33
C ASP A 403 4.94 -6.99 -8.93
N SER A 404 4.86 -6.22 -7.85
CA SER A 404 4.83 -6.73 -6.49
C SER A 404 3.66 -7.69 -6.31
N ILE A 405 3.93 -8.79 -5.64
CA ILE A 405 2.90 -9.78 -5.27
C ILE A 405 2.39 -9.54 -3.85
N GLY A 406 2.90 -8.50 -3.18
CA GLY A 406 2.53 -8.17 -1.81
C GLY A 406 2.79 -9.30 -0.82
N GLY A 407 1.99 -9.35 0.23
CA GLY A 407 2.06 -10.37 1.27
C GLY A 407 2.89 -9.95 2.46
N ASN A 408 2.91 -10.77 3.50
CA ASN A 408 3.60 -10.46 4.76
C ASN A 408 5.10 -10.32 4.56
N HIS A 409 5.66 -9.24 5.07
CA HIS A 409 7.10 -8.97 5.07
C HIS A 409 7.50 -8.21 6.34
N GLY A 410 8.80 -8.16 6.60
CA GLY A 410 9.35 -7.41 7.72
C GLY A 410 10.87 -7.31 7.63
N GLY A 411 11.45 -6.41 8.42
CA GLY A 411 12.90 -6.21 8.45
C GLY A 411 13.68 -7.50 8.67
N GLY A 412 14.64 -7.78 7.79
CA GLY A 412 15.45 -8.99 7.81
C GLY A 412 14.89 -10.19 7.05
N ASP A 413 13.71 -10.07 6.43
CA ASP A 413 13.18 -11.11 5.56
C ASP A 413 13.96 -11.21 4.25
N LEU A 414 14.03 -12.42 3.71
CA LEU A 414 14.49 -12.68 2.36
C LEU A 414 13.29 -12.70 1.43
N LEU A 415 13.08 -11.63 0.69
CA LEU A 415 11.89 -11.41 -0.10
C LEU A 415 12.07 -11.76 -1.58
N ASP A 416 10.97 -12.01 -2.27
CA ASP A 416 10.93 -11.92 -3.73
C ASP A 416 11.37 -10.50 -4.15
N MET A 417 12.17 -10.39 -5.21
CA MET A 417 12.76 -9.11 -5.63
C MET A 417 11.73 -8.02 -5.95
N ARG A 418 10.51 -8.43 -6.34
CA ARG A 418 9.42 -7.51 -6.66
C ARG A 418 8.86 -6.87 -5.41
N VAL A 419 8.72 -7.65 -4.34
CA VAL A 419 8.29 -7.18 -3.02
C VAL A 419 9.39 -6.35 -2.38
N ALA A 420 10.63 -6.88 -2.29
CA ALA A 420 11.76 -6.15 -1.71
C ALA A 420 11.94 -4.75 -2.32
N PHE A 421 11.78 -4.62 -3.64
CA PHE A 421 11.89 -3.32 -4.31
C PHE A 421 10.68 -2.42 -4.04
N SER A 422 9.46 -2.94 -4.15
CA SER A 422 8.24 -2.14 -3.97
C SER A 422 8.18 -1.51 -2.58
N GLU A 423 8.45 -2.31 -1.55
CA GLU A 423 8.42 -1.87 -0.15
C GLU A 423 9.59 -0.94 0.17
N GLY A 424 10.81 -1.34 -0.17
CA GLY A 424 11.99 -0.50 0.07
C GLY A 424 11.93 0.84 -0.66
N TRP A 425 11.38 0.86 -1.89
CA TRP A 425 11.16 2.11 -2.61
C TRP A 425 10.12 3.00 -1.92
N ALA A 426 9.00 2.44 -1.47
CA ALA A 426 7.94 3.18 -0.79
C ALA A 426 8.44 3.76 0.55
N ASN A 427 9.23 3.00 1.32
CA ASN A 427 9.88 3.48 2.55
C ASN A 427 10.81 4.67 2.26
N ALA A 428 11.73 4.53 1.30
CA ALA A 428 12.65 5.61 0.93
C ALA A 428 11.91 6.84 0.42
N TYR A 429 10.90 6.65 -0.44
CA TYR A 429 10.08 7.74 -0.95
C TYR A 429 9.38 8.51 0.16
N SER A 430 8.90 7.81 1.20
CA SER A 430 8.26 8.44 2.34
C SER A 430 9.20 9.40 3.07
N GLY A 431 10.45 9.01 3.29
CA GLY A 431 11.48 9.87 3.87
C GLY A 431 11.82 11.06 2.99
N LEU A 432 12.10 10.81 1.72
CA LEU A 432 12.44 11.87 0.76
C LEU A 432 11.33 12.91 0.62
N ALA A 433 10.06 12.50 0.51
CA ALA A 433 8.93 13.40 0.31
C ALA A 433 8.54 14.18 1.57
N THR A 434 8.88 13.68 2.76
CA THR A 434 8.65 14.33 4.06
C THR A 434 9.88 15.01 4.64
N ALA A 435 11.02 14.92 3.95
CA ALA A 435 12.35 15.40 4.39
C ALA A 435 12.71 14.82 5.77
N ARG A 436 12.65 13.49 5.90
CA ARG A 436 13.00 12.71 7.09
C ARG A 436 14.00 11.62 6.73
N ASP A 437 14.91 11.38 7.66
CA ASP A 437 15.93 10.33 7.62
C ASP A 437 15.47 9.03 8.31
N ALA A 438 14.16 8.91 8.58
CA ALA A 438 13.58 7.75 9.25
C ALA A 438 12.13 7.51 8.80
N TYR A 439 11.78 6.25 8.62
CA TYR A 439 10.40 5.77 8.59
C TYR A 439 9.93 5.57 10.03
N ILE A 440 8.79 6.09 10.39
CA ILE A 440 8.21 6.00 11.73
C ILE A 440 6.73 5.66 11.62
N ASP A 441 6.34 4.64 12.37
CA ASP A 441 4.98 4.19 12.57
C ASP A 441 4.70 4.18 14.08
N THR A 442 3.69 4.94 14.53
CA THR A 442 3.40 5.12 15.95
C THR A 442 2.26 4.21 16.39
N SER A 443 2.36 3.63 17.58
CA SER A 443 1.36 2.70 18.05
C SER A 443 1.18 2.69 19.56
N GLY A 444 0.20 1.91 20.00
CA GLY A 444 -0.10 1.69 21.41
C GLY A 444 -0.92 2.79 22.06
N SER A 445 -1.12 2.65 23.37
CA SER A 445 -1.92 3.62 24.13
C SER A 445 -1.33 5.02 24.02
N GLN A 446 -2.17 5.98 23.69
CA GLN A 446 -1.80 7.39 23.45
C GLN A 446 -0.81 7.57 22.28
N GLN A 447 -0.65 6.59 21.42
CA GLN A 447 0.39 6.58 20.37
C GLN A 447 1.78 6.92 20.95
N ALA A 448 2.08 6.38 22.14
CA ALA A 448 3.29 6.74 22.89
C ALA A 448 4.49 5.82 22.57
N GLY A 449 4.26 4.77 21.83
CA GLY A 449 5.26 3.85 21.27
C GLY A 449 5.27 3.89 19.76
N GLY A 450 5.90 2.90 19.15
CA GLY A 450 5.94 2.75 17.71
C GLY A 450 7.15 1.95 17.25
N PHE A 451 7.22 1.80 15.95
CA PHE A 451 8.32 1.23 15.20
C PHE A 451 9.03 2.37 14.44
N GLY A 452 10.32 2.23 14.21
CA GLY A 452 11.06 3.19 13.40
C GLY A 452 12.37 2.61 12.90
N ILE A 453 12.66 2.85 11.65
CA ILE A 453 13.91 2.51 11.00
C ILE A 453 14.57 3.76 10.45
N SER A 454 15.90 3.83 10.52
CA SER A 454 16.66 4.85 9.81
C SER A 454 16.62 4.55 8.31
N LEU A 455 16.47 5.56 7.49
CA LEU A 455 16.62 5.46 6.04
C LEU A 455 18.03 5.82 5.58
N GLU A 456 18.81 6.44 6.47
CA GLU A 456 20.18 6.92 6.28
C GLU A 456 21.23 5.96 6.86
N THR A 457 20.99 5.46 8.07
CA THR A 457 21.97 4.63 8.76
C THR A 457 21.66 3.17 8.59
N GLU A 458 22.49 2.49 7.81
CA GLU A 458 22.38 1.06 7.58
C GLU A 458 22.44 0.24 8.88
N LEU A 459 21.58 -0.76 8.98
CA LEU A 459 21.67 -1.75 10.05
C LEU A 459 22.99 -2.55 9.87
N THR A 460 23.67 -2.84 10.96
CA THR A 460 24.90 -3.63 10.93
C THR A 460 24.61 -5.11 11.09
N GLU A 461 25.54 -5.94 10.60
CA GLU A 461 25.55 -7.39 10.85
C GLU A 461 25.43 -7.65 12.37
N GLY A 462 24.37 -8.37 12.77
CA GLY A 462 24.03 -8.60 14.19
C GLY A 462 22.85 -7.78 14.72
N GLN A 463 22.34 -6.81 13.95
CA GLN A 463 21.08 -6.12 14.21
C GLN A 463 19.91 -6.67 13.36
N GLY A 464 20.11 -7.81 12.69
CA GLY A 464 19.13 -8.42 11.81
C GLY A 464 19.16 -7.92 10.36
N ALA A 465 20.17 -7.09 10.02
CA ALA A 465 20.32 -6.60 8.65
C ALA A 465 20.54 -7.72 7.65
N VAL A 466 19.78 -7.68 6.59
CA VAL A 466 19.93 -8.52 5.42
C VAL A 466 20.34 -7.63 4.26
N LYS A 467 21.48 -7.91 3.62
CA LYS A 467 21.94 -7.16 2.44
C LYS A 467 21.74 -7.97 1.16
N GLY A 468 21.28 -7.30 0.12
CA GLY A 468 21.13 -7.88 -1.20
C GLY A 468 19.86 -7.44 -1.93
N TRP A 469 19.74 -7.86 -3.16
CA TRP A 469 18.62 -7.53 -4.05
C TRP A 469 17.24 -8.07 -3.62
N TYR A 470 17.24 -8.95 -2.65
CA TYR A 470 16.09 -9.59 -2.01
C TYR A 470 15.74 -8.98 -0.65
N SER A 471 16.37 -7.88 -0.29
CA SER A 471 16.18 -7.18 0.97
C SER A 471 15.44 -5.86 0.75
N GLU A 472 14.34 -5.68 1.47
CA GLU A 472 13.65 -4.41 1.58
C GLU A 472 14.57 -3.32 2.14
N ASP A 473 15.32 -3.65 3.22
CA ASP A 473 16.29 -2.74 3.84
C ASP A 473 17.32 -2.21 2.82
N SER A 474 17.90 -3.11 2.00
CA SER A 474 18.87 -2.71 0.98
C SER A 474 18.24 -1.85 -0.12
N ALA A 475 17.00 -2.13 -0.50
CA ALA A 475 16.30 -1.33 -1.49
C ALA A 475 15.98 0.07 -0.97
N GLN A 476 15.55 0.20 0.30
CA GLN A 476 15.28 1.50 0.90
C GLN A 476 16.53 2.36 1.07
N TYR A 477 17.63 1.81 1.62
CA TYR A 477 18.89 2.54 1.77
C TYR A 477 19.41 3.02 0.41
N LEU A 478 19.48 2.13 -0.57
CA LEU A 478 19.96 2.49 -1.91
C LEU A 478 19.12 3.59 -2.55
N VAL A 479 17.79 3.50 -2.45
CA VAL A 479 16.92 4.53 -3.05
C VAL A 479 17.04 5.84 -2.28
N TYR A 480 17.14 5.80 -0.95
CA TYR A 480 17.32 7.00 -0.13
C TYR A 480 18.64 7.69 -0.45
N ASP A 481 19.77 7.01 -0.34
CA ASP A 481 21.14 7.50 -0.62
C ASP A 481 21.30 8.05 -2.07
N LEU A 482 20.54 7.56 -3.02
CA LEU A 482 20.60 8.07 -4.38
C LEU A 482 20.02 9.48 -4.52
N PHE A 483 19.09 9.90 -3.67
CA PHE A 483 18.27 11.10 -3.90
C PHE A 483 18.19 12.07 -2.73
N ASP A 484 18.71 11.71 -1.57
CA ASP A 484 18.80 12.67 -0.48
C ASP A 484 20.01 13.61 -0.65
N ASP A 485 20.01 14.69 0.12
CA ASP A 485 21.11 15.68 0.22
C ASP A 485 21.22 16.18 1.66
N GLY A 486 20.85 15.33 2.61
CA GLY A 486 20.68 15.67 4.01
C GLY A 486 21.99 16.09 4.71
N ALA A 487 21.86 16.74 5.86
CA ALA A 487 23.00 17.14 6.67
C ALA A 487 23.72 15.96 7.36
N LEU A 488 23.11 14.78 7.35
CA LEU A 488 23.63 13.54 7.91
C LEU A 488 24.09 12.57 6.83
N ASP A 489 24.00 12.97 5.56
CA ASP A 489 24.43 12.22 4.40
C ASP A 489 25.85 11.66 4.59
N ASP A 490 26.01 10.35 4.54
CA ASP A 490 27.24 9.62 4.74
C ASP A 490 27.95 9.26 3.43
N ASP A 491 27.36 9.66 2.28
CA ASP A 491 27.94 9.47 0.96
C ASP A 491 28.15 10.81 0.21
N ASN A 492 28.18 10.84 -1.09
CA ASN A 492 28.36 12.05 -1.91
C ASN A 492 27.50 11.97 -3.19
N VAL A 493 26.37 11.31 -3.10
CA VAL A 493 25.43 11.14 -4.20
C VAL A 493 24.14 11.89 -3.88
N ALA A 494 23.80 12.87 -4.64
CA ALA A 494 22.53 13.58 -4.57
C ALA A 494 22.00 13.73 -6.00
N LEU A 495 21.26 12.75 -6.48
CA LEU A 495 20.72 12.77 -7.82
C LEU A 495 19.45 13.62 -7.89
N PRO A 496 19.20 14.30 -9.01
CA PRO A 496 17.95 15.03 -9.16
C PRO A 496 16.76 14.07 -9.21
N ILE A 497 15.66 14.44 -8.56
CA ILE A 497 14.41 13.66 -8.53
C ILE A 497 13.90 13.32 -9.93
N SER A 498 14.23 14.14 -10.94
CA SER A 498 13.92 13.84 -12.34
C SER A 498 14.55 12.52 -12.84
N ALA A 499 15.67 12.08 -12.25
CA ALA A 499 16.27 10.79 -12.58
C ALA A 499 15.45 9.62 -12.03
N MET A 500 14.90 9.75 -10.78
CA MET A 500 13.94 8.81 -10.23
C MET A 500 12.71 8.69 -11.13
N MET A 501 12.11 9.85 -11.50
CA MET A 501 10.94 9.87 -12.40
C MET A 501 11.25 9.27 -13.78
N ALA A 502 12.44 9.48 -14.31
CA ALA A 502 12.85 8.88 -15.57
C ALA A 502 13.00 7.35 -15.47
N SER A 503 13.54 6.85 -14.35
CA SER A 503 13.62 5.40 -14.12
C SER A 503 12.24 4.79 -13.99
N LEU A 504 11.43 5.27 -13.05
CA LEU A 504 10.12 4.69 -12.72
C LEU A 504 9.12 4.78 -13.88
N ILE A 505 9.06 5.92 -14.58
CA ILE A 505 7.99 6.20 -15.55
C ILE A 505 8.40 5.87 -16.99
N ASP A 506 9.64 6.17 -17.35
CA ASP A 506 10.06 6.06 -18.77
C ASP A 506 10.85 4.79 -19.05
N PHE A 507 11.63 4.30 -18.08
CA PHE A 507 12.53 3.17 -18.29
C PHE A 507 11.92 1.84 -17.85
N MET A 508 11.58 1.68 -16.58
CA MET A 508 11.10 0.40 -16.02
C MET A 508 9.90 -0.19 -16.77
N PRO A 509 8.86 0.60 -17.14
CA PRO A 509 7.71 0.05 -17.85
C PRO A 509 8.04 -0.51 -19.24
N GLN A 510 9.19 -0.15 -19.80
CA GLN A 510 9.62 -0.62 -21.14
C GLN A 510 10.48 -1.88 -21.06
N GLN A 511 10.83 -2.37 -19.88
CA GLN A 511 11.72 -3.51 -19.74
C GLN A 511 10.93 -4.83 -19.75
N ALA A 512 11.48 -5.84 -20.45
CA ALA A 512 11.03 -7.21 -20.33
C ALA A 512 11.74 -7.90 -19.15
N ALA A 513 11.52 -7.36 -17.97
CA ALA A 513 12.03 -7.83 -16.69
C ALA A 513 11.04 -7.41 -15.61
N ALA A 514 10.95 -8.12 -14.51
CA ALA A 514 10.15 -7.71 -13.35
C ALA A 514 10.66 -6.40 -12.74
N THR A 515 9.77 -5.66 -12.10
CA THR A 515 10.15 -4.49 -11.28
C THR A 515 11.03 -4.96 -10.14
N SER A 516 12.18 -4.33 -9.98
CA SER A 516 13.19 -4.73 -9.01
C SER A 516 14.23 -3.62 -8.85
N ILE A 517 15.08 -3.77 -7.86
CA ILE A 517 16.22 -2.86 -7.67
C ILE A 517 17.15 -2.83 -8.90
N PHE A 518 17.24 -3.91 -9.65
CA PHE A 518 18.03 -3.98 -10.88
C PHE A 518 17.42 -3.12 -12.00
N SER A 519 16.11 -3.27 -12.27
CA SER A 519 15.43 -2.49 -13.29
C SER A 519 15.40 -1.01 -12.95
N PHE A 520 15.22 -0.67 -11.66
CA PHE A 520 15.27 0.71 -11.17
C PHE A 520 16.65 1.34 -11.34
N SER A 521 17.70 0.67 -10.83
CA SER A 521 19.07 1.18 -10.88
C SER A 521 19.60 1.31 -12.32
N ALA A 522 19.23 0.36 -13.19
CA ALA A 522 19.54 0.47 -14.62
C ALA A 522 18.89 1.71 -15.25
N GLY A 523 17.66 2.04 -14.86
CA GLY A 523 16.96 3.24 -15.30
C GLY A 523 17.61 4.53 -14.79
N VAL A 524 18.02 4.56 -13.51
CA VAL A 524 18.74 5.70 -12.93
C VAL A 524 20.09 5.90 -13.64
N ILE A 525 20.85 4.84 -13.88
CA ILE A 525 22.12 4.91 -14.65
C ILE A 525 21.86 5.38 -16.08
N ASN A 526 20.78 4.93 -16.71
CA ASN A 526 20.41 5.41 -18.05
C ASN A 526 20.13 6.92 -18.06
N ALA A 527 19.51 7.46 -17.01
CA ALA A 527 19.24 8.88 -16.87
C ALA A 527 20.47 9.70 -16.45
N GLN A 528 21.40 9.12 -15.66
CA GLN A 528 22.55 9.76 -15.02
C GLN A 528 23.86 9.03 -15.31
N GLY A 529 24.13 8.70 -16.56
CA GLY A 529 25.30 7.90 -16.97
C GLY A 529 26.66 8.45 -16.53
N ASN A 530 26.77 9.77 -16.31
CA ASN A 530 27.98 10.40 -15.77
C ASN A 530 28.21 10.12 -14.26
N GLN A 531 27.21 9.63 -13.54
CA GLN A 531 27.25 9.26 -12.12
C GLN A 531 27.30 7.73 -11.92
N SER A 532 27.34 6.95 -12.99
CA SER A 532 27.23 5.49 -12.95
C SER A 532 28.19 4.82 -11.95
N SER A 533 29.41 5.35 -11.81
CA SER A 533 30.41 4.82 -10.87
C SER A 533 30.01 5.01 -9.40
N LEU A 534 29.32 6.10 -9.07
CA LEU A 534 28.85 6.38 -7.73
C LEU A 534 27.64 5.52 -7.43
N ILE A 535 26.67 5.44 -8.36
CA ILE A 535 25.50 4.55 -8.24
C ILE A 535 25.94 3.10 -8.04
N MET A 536 26.93 2.64 -8.82
CA MET A 536 27.47 1.29 -8.65
C MET A 536 28.19 1.08 -7.30
N ALA A 537 28.76 2.14 -6.71
CA ALA A 537 29.38 2.05 -5.40
C ALA A 537 28.33 1.89 -4.27
N LEU A 538 27.20 2.56 -4.38
CA LEU A 538 26.07 2.36 -3.45
C LEU A 538 25.47 0.97 -3.58
N LEU A 539 25.25 0.47 -4.81
CA LEU A 539 24.84 -0.92 -5.04
C LEU A 539 25.83 -1.92 -4.39
N ASP A 540 27.15 -1.69 -4.51
CA ASP A 540 28.18 -2.56 -3.91
C ASP A 540 28.18 -2.51 -2.37
N ARG A 541 27.78 -1.39 -1.74
CA ARG A 541 27.56 -1.28 -0.30
C ARG A 541 26.43 -2.23 0.16
N GLU A 542 25.40 -2.37 -0.65
CA GLU A 542 24.26 -3.22 -0.39
C GLU A 542 24.41 -4.66 -0.93
N ASP A 543 25.65 -5.09 -1.24
CA ASP A 543 25.96 -6.41 -1.82
C ASP A 543 25.19 -6.73 -3.12
N ILE A 544 24.81 -5.70 -3.90
CA ILE A 544 24.08 -5.82 -5.16
C ILE A 544 25.03 -5.59 -6.34
N GLY A 545 25.08 -6.52 -7.29
CA GLY A 545 25.88 -6.39 -8.51
C GLY A 545 27.39 -6.26 -8.29
N ARG A 546 27.91 -6.79 -7.22
CA ARG A 546 29.24 -6.58 -6.66
C ARG A 546 30.39 -6.70 -7.68
N GLY A 547 31.25 -5.67 -7.68
CA GLY A 547 32.43 -5.63 -8.54
C GLY A 547 32.14 -5.39 -10.02
N ARG A 548 30.96 -4.93 -10.40
CA ARG A 548 30.55 -4.69 -11.79
C ARG A 548 30.62 -3.21 -12.17
N MET A 549 30.77 -3.00 -13.45
CA MET A 549 30.78 -1.66 -14.06
C MET A 549 29.39 -1.20 -14.54
N GLN A 550 28.43 -2.12 -14.61
CA GLN A 550 27.07 -1.85 -15.10
C GLN A 550 26.08 -2.84 -14.47
N VAL A 551 24.88 -2.37 -14.20
CA VAL A 551 23.73 -3.18 -13.83
C VAL A 551 22.74 -3.18 -15.00
N ASP A 552 22.08 -4.29 -15.24
CA ASP A 552 21.04 -4.44 -16.26
C ASP A 552 19.71 -4.84 -15.60
N PRO A 553 18.56 -4.67 -16.29
CA PRO A 553 17.24 -4.88 -15.69
C PRO A 553 16.95 -6.32 -15.20
N ILE A 554 17.74 -7.31 -15.61
CA ILE A 554 17.56 -8.71 -15.24
C ILE A 554 18.67 -9.23 -14.30
N GLY A 555 19.48 -8.33 -13.76
CA GLY A 555 20.54 -8.68 -12.81
C GLY A 555 21.56 -9.69 -13.34
N THR A 556 21.92 -9.58 -14.64
CA THR A 556 22.89 -10.53 -15.25
C THR A 556 24.20 -10.54 -14.49
N GLY A 557 24.56 -11.72 -13.96
CA GLY A 557 25.82 -12.00 -13.27
C GLY A 557 25.90 -11.46 -11.86
N GLU A 558 24.79 -11.22 -11.22
CA GLU A 558 24.73 -11.20 -9.76
C GLU A 558 25.38 -12.46 -9.18
N THR A 559 26.04 -12.36 -8.06
CA THR A 559 26.84 -13.45 -7.47
C THR A 559 26.38 -13.88 -6.07
N ASN A 560 25.41 -13.21 -5.47
CA ASN A 560 24.94 -13.44 -4.09
C ASN A 560 26.11 -13.64 -3.11
N SER A 561 27.08 -12.74 -3.16
CA SER A 561 28.27 -12.84 -2.31
C SER A 561 28.04 -12.35 -0.88
N ALA A 562 26.79 -12.10 -0.49
CA ALA A 562 26.42 -11.69 0.86
C ALA A 562 26.91 -12.68 1.90
N LYS A 563 27.77 -12.22 2.80
CA LYS A 563 28.47 -13.05 3.79
C LYS A 563 27.53 -13.68 4.82
N GLN A 564 26.40 -13.08 5.10
CA GLN A 564 25.48 -13.52 6.15
C GLN A 564 24.79 -14.86 5.87
N TYR A 565 24.87 -15.32 4.63
CA TYR A 565 24.33 -16.63 4.19
C TYR A 565 25.43 -17.57 3.66
N ALA A 566 26.70 -17.28 3.95
CA ALA A 566 27.83 -18.14 3.56
C ALA A 566 27.69 -19.59 4.10
N ASP A 567 26.93 -19.77 5.17
CA ASP A 567 26.64 -21.07 5.78
C ASP A 567 25.45 -21.79 5.15
N VAL A 568 24.72 -21.15 4.19
CA VAL A 568 23.68 -21.82 3.42
C VAL A 568 24.31 -22.47 2.20
N ASP A 569 24.54 -23.77 2.28
CA ASP A 569 25.07 -24.56 1.17
C ASP A 569 24.18 -24.34 -0.08
N ASN A 570 24.77 -23.75 -1.14
CA ASN A 570 24.18 -23.57 -2.46
C ASN A 570 23.11 -22.45 -2.62
N LEU A 571 23.08 -21.40 -1.79
CA LEU A 571 22.17 -20.28 -2.03
C LEU A 571 22.30 -19.73 -3.47
N GLU A 572 23.53 -19.63 -4.00
CA GLU A 572 23.77 -19.24 -5.39
C GLU A 572 23.05 -20.16 -6.39
N ALA A 573 23.12 -21.47 -6.17
CA ALA A 573 22.47 -22.45 -7.04
C ALA A 573 20.94 -22.44 -6.93
N LEU A 574 20.40 -21.95 -5.81
CA LEU A 574 18.96 -21.85 -5.56
C LEU A 574 18.35 -20.56 -6.13
N THR A 575 19.14 -19.49 -6.23
CA THR A 575 18.63 -18.15 -6.57
C THR A 575 19.20 -17.61 -7.88
N LEU A 576 20.35 -18.08 -8.34
CA LEU A 576 21.00 -17.59 -9.57
C LEU A 576 20.90 -18.60 -10.73
N PRO A 577 20.93 -18.14 -11.97
CA PRO A 577 20.83 -16.74 -12.36
C PRO A 577 19.44 -16.17 -11.98
N ILE A 578 19.34 -14.86 -11.72
CA ILE A 578 18.07 -14.21 -11.40
C ILE A 578 17.08 -14.45 -12.53
N PHE A 579 17.48 -14.14 -13.77
CA PHE A 579 16.74 -14.55 -14.95
C PHE A 579 17.51 -15.57 -15.77
N THR A 580 16.86 -16.68 -16.08
CA THR A 580 17.34 -17.62 -17.09
C THR A 580 17.00 -17.06 -18.48
N VAL A 581 18.00 -16.68 -19.24
CA VAL A 581 17.81 -16.22 -20.62
C VAL A 581 17.66 -17.41 -21.55
N ILE A 582 16.49 -17.54 -22.16
CA ILE A 582 16.16 -18.61 -23.09
C ILE A 582 16.60 -18.21 -24.49
N ASP A 583 17.34 -19.06 -25.16
CA ASP A 583 17.84 -18.83 -26.52
C ASP A 583 16.74 -19.03 -27.59
N SER A 584 17.13 -18.99 -28.85
CA SER A 584 16.22 -19.17 -30.00
C SER A 584 15.54 -20.54 -30.06
N SER A 585 15.91 -21.52 -29.20
CA SER A 585 15.20 -22.79 -29.09
C SER A 585 13.86 -22.64 -28.40
N LEU A 586 13.66 -21.53 -27.70
CA LEU A 586 12.46 -21.24 -26.88
C LEU A 586 12.17 -22.33 -25.83
N VAL A 587 13.23 -22.97 -25.35
CA VAL A 587 13.18 -23.98 -24.29
C VAL A 587 14.20 -23.61 -23.22
N SER A 588 13.77 -23.43 -21.98
CA SER A 588 14.67 -23.10 -20.87
C SER A 588 15.57 -24.28 -20.48
N THR A 589 16.67 -23.99 -19.83
CA THR A 589 17.31 -24.93 -18.91
C THR A 589 16.37 -25.25 -17.75
N GLU A 590 16.74 -26.15 -16.87
CA GLU A 590 15.95 -26.41 -15.66
C GLU A 590 15.93 -25.21 -14.75
N LEU A 591 14.73 -24.80 -14.35
CA LEU A 591 14.42 -23.78 -13.35
C LEU A 591 14.08 -24.52 -12.07
N CYS A 592 15.01 -24.53 -11.12
CA CYS A 592 14.84 -25.33 -9.92
C CYS A 592 14.49 -24.45 -8.72
N GLN A 593 13.52 -24.89 -7.94
CA GLN A 593 13.16 -24.39 -6.63
C GLN A 593 13.50 -25.44 -5.58
N ASP A 594 13.75 -25.01 -4.37
CA ASP A 594 13.98 -25.92 -3.25
C ASP A 594 13.34 -25.32 -1.99
N ALA A 595 12.61 -26.10 -1.24
CA ALA A 595 12.27 -25.71 0.11
C ALA A 595 13.55 -25.82 0.94
N ALA A 596 14.08 -24.71 1.41
CA ALA A 596 15.27 -24.72 2.25
C ALA A 596 15.08 -25.61 3.47
N SER A 597 16.15 -26.20 3.96
CA SER A 597 16.10 -26.93 5.21
C SER A 597 15.67 -25.94 6.32
N GLU A 598 14.73 -26.32 7.15
CA GLU A 598 14.13 -25.51 8.23
C GLU A 598 15.13 -24.80 9.15
N ASN A 599 16.40 -25.19 9.13
CA ASN A 599 17.44 -24.66 10.00
C ASN A 599 18.28 -23.53 9.41
N ALA A 600 18.24 -23.33 8.08
CA ALA A 600 19.10 -22.36 7.41
C ALA A 600 18.33 -21.12 6.95
N LEU A 601 17.14 -21.31 6.33
CA LEU A 601 16.29 -20.22 5.83
C LEU A 601 14.83 -20.69 5.97
N PRO A 602 14.19 -20.45 7.13
CA PRO A 602 12.89 -21.08 7.44
C PRO A 602 11.76 -20.68 6.48
N ASP A 603 11.86 -19.49 5.89
CA ASP A 603 10.84 -18.97 4.97
C ASP A 603 11.25 -19.03 3.50
N PHE A 604 12.39 -19.63 3.18
CA PHE A 604 12.86 -19.74 1.79
C PHE A 604 11.94 -20.62 0.95
N GLY A 605 11.63 -20.14 -0.25
CA GLY A 605 10.87 -20.90 -1.25
C GLY A 605 9.36 -20.91 -1.04
N ILE A 606 8.83 -20.07 -0.13
CA ILE A 606 7.39 -19.97 0.13
C ILE A 606 6.84 -18.57 -0.14
N ASP A 607 5.55 -18.50 -0.49
CA ASP A 607 4.79 -17.25 -0.62
C ASP A 607 5.58 -16.16 -1.35
N ASN A 608 5.76 -15.00 -0.72
CA ASN A 608 6.51 -13.86 -1.24
C ASN A 608 8.00 -13.85 -0.87
N LYS A 609 8.52 -14.96 -0.35
CA LYS A 609 9.92 -15.08 0.07
C LYS A 609 10.84 -15.49 -1.08
N LEU A 610 12.12 -15.21 -0.90
CA LEU A 610 13.17 -15.57 -1.86
C LEU A 610 13.12 -17.04 -2.22
N GLY A 611 13.20 -17.34 -3.50
CA GLY A 611 13.22 -18.73 -4.02
C GLY A 611 11.85 -19.35 -4.24
N ALA A 612 10.75 -18.69 -3.87
CA ALA A 612 9.40 -19.12 -4.21
C ALA A 612 9.17 -19.10 -5.74
N TYR A 613 9.80 -18.16 -6.42
CA TYR A 613 9.71 -17.99 -7.86
C TYR A 613 11.07 -18.12 -8.53
N ARG A 614 11.07 -18.62 -9.78
CA ARG A 614 12.20 -18.52 -10.70
C ARG A 614 11.77 -17.73 -11.91
N PHE A 615 12.72 -17.00 -12.49
CA PHE A 615 12.43 -16.08 -13.59
C PHE A 615 13.14 -16.51 -14.86
N ALA A 616 12.48 -16.30 -16.00
CA ALA A 616 13.03 -16.53 -17.32
C ALA A 616 12.76 -15.33 -18.23
N GLN A 617 13.64 -15.13 -19.23
CA GLN A 617 13.45 -14.15 -20.29
C GLN A 617 13.62 -14.80 -21.64
N PHE A 618 12.78 -14.48 -22.61
CA PHE A 618 12.86 -15.01 -23.98
C PHE A 618 12.40 -13.98 -25.01
N GLU A 619 12.78 -14.20 -26.27
CA GLU A 619 12.38 -13.38 -27.40
C GLU A 619 11.48 -14.17 -28.34
N VAL A 620 10.32 -13.59 -28.69
CA VAL A 620 9.46 -14.04 -29.76
C VAL A 620 9.83 -13.27 -31.03
N THR A 621 10.36 -13.97 -32.04
CA THR A 621 10.84 -13.36 -33.29
C THR A 621 9.73 -13.14 -34.30
N GLU A 622 8.67 -13.94 -34.27
CA GLU A 622 7.50 -13.86 -35.15
C GLU A 622 6.21 -13.91 -34.33
N ALA A 623 5.28 -13.01 -34.65
CA ALA A 623 3.96 -13.01 -33.99
C ALA A 623 3.14 -14.23 -34.41
N GLY A 624 2.43 -14.85 -33.47
CA GLY A 624 1.61 -16.03 -33.73
C GLY A 624 1.01 -16.64 -32.48
N ASP A 625 0.38 -17.77 -32.67
CA ASP A 625 -0.11 -18.61 -31.58
C ASP A 625 1.04 -19.51 -31.09
N TYR A 626 1.27 -19.49 -29.80
CA TYR A 626 2.30 -20.31 -29.13
C TYR A 626 1.66 -21.14 -28.03
N THR A 627 2.05 -22.42 -27.96
CA THR A 627 1.76 -23.21 -26.76
C THR A 627 2.90 -23.00 -25.77
N VAL A 628 2.60 -22.35 -24.65
CA VAL A 628 3.53 -22.22 -23.52
C VAL A 628 3.26 -23.38 -22.55
N ARG A 629 4.32 -24.07 -22.16
CA ARG A 629 4.25 -25.22 -21.25
C ARG A 629 5.27 -25.09 -20.14
N LEU A 630 4.85 -25.41 -18.94
CA LEU A 630 5.76 -25.62 -17.82
C LEU A 630 5.74 -27.10 -17.45
N VAL A 631 6.87 -27.77 -17.65
CA VAL A 631 7.01 -29.23 -17.48
C VAL A 631 7.87 -29.51 -16.27
N THR A 632 7.34 -30.16 -15.27
CA THR A 632 8.12 -30.62 -14.11
C THR A 632 9.03 -31.79 -14.54
N THR A 633 10.34 -31.61 -14.35
CA THR A 633 11.38 -32.61 -14.68
C THR A 633 11.90 -33.32 -13.44
N VAL A 634 11.91 -32.67 -12.29
CA VAL A 634 12.30 -33.20 -10.97
C VAL A 634 11.24 -32.82 -9.94
N LYS A 635 10.90 -33.74 -9.06
CA LYS A 635 10.02 -33.54 -7.92
C LYS A 635 10.36 -34.48 -6.77
N PRO A 636 9.94 -34.24 -5.53
CA PRO A 636 10.08 -35.15 -4.42
C PRO A 636 9.45 -36.52 -4.71
N GLU A 637 10.00 -37.57 -4.15
CA GLU A 637 9.47 -38.95 -4.36
C GLU A 637 8.06 -39.07 -3.76
N GLY A 638 7.09 -39.48 -4.59
CA GLY A 638 5.69 -39.61 -4.18
C GLY A 638 4.87 -38.34 -4.27
N ALA A 639 5.49 -37.18 -4.42
CA ALA A 639 4.77 -35.90 -4.53
C ALA A 639 3.99 -35.75 -5.83
N THR A 640 2.91 -35.04 -5.82
CA THR A 640 2.19 -34.57 -7.01
C THR A 640 2.64 -33.14 -7.30
N ALA A 641 3.31 -32.90 -8.43
CA ALA A 641 3.75 -31.59 -8.82
C ALA A 641 2.55 -30.74 -9.29
N ASP A 642 2.60 -29.46 -8.99
CA ASP A 642 1.60 -28.45 -9.37
C ASP A 642 2.33 -27.20 -9.89
N PRO A 643 2.82 -27.26 -11.16
CA PRO A 643 3.61 -26.18 -11.73
C PRO A 643 2.73 -25.04 -12.24
N ASP A 644 3.04 -23.81 -11.83
CA ASP A 644 2.37 -22.57 -12.26
C ASP A 644 3.35 -21.63 -12.96
N PHE A 645 2.85 -20.80 -13.89
CA PHE A 645 3.64 -19.76 -14.53
C PHE A 645 2.82 -18.53 -14.96
N GLY A 646 3.47 -17.37 -15.03
CA GLY A 646 2.93 -16.15 -15.64
C GLY A 646 3.86 -15.64 -16.74
N ILE A 647 3.30 -15.14 -17.84
CA ILE A 647 4.04 -14.56 -18.97
C ILE A 647 3.74 -13.07 -19.05
N TYR A 648 4.77 -12.28 -19.18
CA TYR A 648 4.70 -10.83 -19.22
C TYR A 648 5.49 -10.24 -20.40
N ASN A 649 5.05 -9.10 -20.85
CA ASN A 649 5.83 -8.21 -21.72
C ASN A 649 5.89 -6.80 -21.10
N ALA A 650 6.41 -5.83 -21.85
CA ALA A 650 6.48 -4.44 -21.38
C ALA A 650 5.10 -3.81 -21.05
N ALA A 651 4.01 -4.35 -21.58
CA ALA A 651 2.65 -3.87 -21.29
C ALA A 651 1.99 -4.57 -20.09
N GLY A 652 2.67 -5.53 -19.44
CA GLY A 652 2.17 -6.31 -18.31
C GLY A 652 1.88 -7.77 -18.66
N LEU A 653 1.00 -8.41 -17.89
CA LEU A 653 0.61 -9.81 -18.01
C LEU A 653 0.03 -10.11 -19.42
N VAL A 654 0.48 -11.19 -20.03
CA VAL A 654 0.03 -11.67 -21.35
C VAL A 654 -0.81 -12.93 -21.17
N GLY A 655 -2.11 -12.79 -21.28
CA GLY A 655 -3.03 -13.91 -21.11
C GLY A 655 -3.81 -13.83 -19.79
N PRO A 656 -4.58 -14.85 -19.47
CA PRO A 656 -5.25 -14.92 -18.19
C PRO A 656 -4.22 -15.02 -17.07
N GLU A 657 -4.54 -14.48 -15.91
CA GLU A 657 -3.81 -14.77 -14.70
C GLU A 657 -3.92 -16.28 -14.44
N LEU A 658 -2.78 -16.96 -14.50
CA LEU A 658 -2.76 -18.41 -14.54
C LEU A 658 -2.55 -18.91 -13.11
N GLY A 659 -3.63 -18.93 -12.33
CA GLY A 659 -3.76 -19.77 -11.16
C GLY A 659 -4.59 -21.00 -11.52
N ASP A 660 -4.19 -22.12 -11.01
CA ASP A 660 -4.87 -23.42 -11.00
C ASP A 660 -6.02 -23.62 -12.02
N LEU A 661 -5.69 -24.01 -13.23
CA LEU A 661 -6.66 -24.53 -14.20
C LEU A 661 -6.92 -26.03 -14.01
N GLY A 662 -6.71 -26.56 -12.81
CA GLY A 662 -6.94 -27.93 -12.44
C GLY A 662 -5.73 -28.81 -12.76
N ALA A 663 -5.07 -29.23 -11.71
CA ALA A 663 -3.86 -30.03 -11.68
C ALA A 663 -3.76 -31.06 -12.82
N GLN A 664 -2.99 -30.73 -13.84
CA GLN A 664 -2.38 -31.75 -14.65
C GLN A 664 -1.05 -32.11 -13.97
N PRO A 665 -0.94 -33.25 -13.29
CA PRO A 665 0.28 -33.58 -12.58
C PRO A 665 1.50 -33.39 -13.47
N SER A 666 2.43 -32.54 -13.08
CA SER A 666 3.71 -32.29 -13.75
C SER A 666 3.69 -31.52 -15.08
N LEU A 667 2.57 -30.94 -15.47
CA LEU A 667 2.48 -30.14 -16.71
C LEU A 667 1.39 -29.07 -16.59
N GLU A 668 1.75 -27.80 -16.79
CA GLU A 668 0.80 -26.74 -17.11
C GLU A 668 1.00 -26.27 -18.56
N SER A 669 -0.07 -25.95 -19.27
CA SER A 669 0.02 -25.65 -20.71
C SER A 669 -1.10 -24.73 -21.18
N HIS A 670 -0.71 -23.61 -21.80
CA HIS A 670 -1.64 -22.63 -22.38
C HIS A 670 -1.27 -22.26 -23.80
N THR A 671 -2.29 -21.93 -24.61
CA THR A 671 -2.08 -21.34 -25.92
C THR A 671 -2.26 -19.82 -25.80
N LEU A 672 -1.21 -19.05 -26.10
CA LEU A 672 -1.16 -17.62 -26.03
C LEU A 672 -0.89 -17.03 -27.41
N GLN A 673 -1.53 -15.92 -27.75
CA GLN A 673 -1.16 -15.13 -28.91
C GLN A 673 -0.05 -14.16 -28.52
N LEU A 674 1.18 -14.44 -28.98
CA LEU A 674 2.34 -13.64 -28.66
C LEU A 674 2.70 -12.74 -29.85
N ALA A 675 2.92 -11.46 -29.59
CA ALA A 675 3.48 -10.54 -30.55
C ALA A 675 5.00 -10.73 -30.65
N LYS A 676 5.60 -10.20 -31.72
CA LYS A 676 7.07 -10.12 -31.77
C LYS A 676 7.58 -9.18 -30.68
N GLY A 677 8.55 -9.63 -29.87
CA GLY A 677 9.13 -8.84 -28.78
C GLY A 677 9.80 -9.68 -27.71
N GLN A 678 10.26 -8.98 -26.66
CA GLN A 678 10.83 -9.58 -25.47
C GLN A 678 9.75 -9.87 -24.46
N TYR A 679 9.89 -10.99 -23.76
CA TYR A 679 9.00 -11.47 -22.72
C TYR A 679 9.79 -11.91 -21.51
N TRP A 680 9.16 -11.84 -20.34
CA TRP A 680 9.66 -12.50 -19.15
C TRP A 680 8.57 -13.38 -18.54
N ALA A 681 8.99 -14.35 -17.77
CA ALA A 681 8.11 -15.28 -17.09
C ALA A 681 8.56 -15.47 -15.65
N TRP A 682 7.60 -15.67 -14.76
CA TRP A 682 7.86 -16.35 -13.49
C TRP A 682 7.33 -17.78 -13.56
N VAL A 683 7.96 -18.66 -12.81
CA VAL A 683 7.53 -20.05 -12.63
C VAL A 683 7.64 -20.44 -11.15
N GLN A 684 6.70 -21.24 -10.68
CA GLN A 684 6.68 -21.80 -9.33
C GLN A 684 6.13 -23.23 -9.34
N ASP A 685 6.21 -23.92 -8.20
CA ASP A 685 5.41 -25.11 -7.89
C ASP A 685 4.57 -24.78 -6.64
N TYR A 686 3.26 -24.94 -6.73
CA TYR A 686 2.32 -24.60 -5.67
C TYR A 686 2.63 -25.28 -4.34
N ASN A 687 3.21 -26.49 -4.37
CA ASN A 687 3.59 -27.18 -3.15
C ASN A 687 4.70 -26.47 -2.36
N ASN A 688 5.65 -25.83 -3.05
CA ASN A 688 6.65 -24.99 -2.39
C ASN A 688 6.04 -23.66 -1.95
N TYR A 689 5.29 -23.02 -2.85
CA TYR A 689 4.63 -21.74 -2.56
C TYR A 689 3.76 -21.81 -1.29
N GLN A 690 2.94 -22.85 -1.14
CA GLN A 690 2.07 -23.06 0.03
C GLN A 690 2.70 -23.92 1.14
N ARG A 691 3.94 -24.36 0.97
CA ARG A 691 4.62 -25.25 1.92
C ARG A 691 3.77 -26.45 2.32
N THR A 692 3.21 -27.12 1.33
CA THR A 692 2.42 -28.34 1.54
C THR A 692 3.30 -29.51 2.03
N GLY A 693 2.67 -30.61 2.43
CA GLY A 693 3.42 -31.84 2.79
C GLY A 693 4.28 -32.42 1.67
N ASP A 694 4.07 -31.98 0.43
CA ASP A 694 4.80 -32.37 -0.77
C ASP A 694 5.91 -31.36 -1.13
N SER A 695 6.20 -30.34 -0.32
CA SER A 695 7.26 -29.37 -0.58
C SER A 695 8.64 -30.01 -0.63
N GLY A 696 9.54 -29.44 -1.45
CA GLY A 696 10.90 -29.94 -1.64
C GLY A 696 11.53 -29.45 -2.94
N ARG A 697 12.45 -30.23 -3.50
CA ARG A 697 13.10 -29.84 -4.75
C ARG A 697 12.22 -30.12 -5.95
N TYR A 698 11.81 -29.04 -6.62
CA TYR A 698 11.16 -29.09 -7.94
C TYR A 698 12.06 -28.44 -8.98
N CYS A 699 12.22 -29.09 -10.13
CA CYS A 699 12.80 -28.46 -11.31
C CYS A 699 11.80 -28.52 -12.45
N GLN A 700 11.69 -27.42 -13.17
CA GLN A 700 10.71 -27.22 -14.23
C GLN A 700 11.42 -26.70 -15.48
N ARG A 701 10.84 -26.96 -16.63
CA ARG A 701 11.32 -26.46 -17.91
C ARG A 701 10.19 -25.71 -18.62
N LEU A 702 10.46 -24.44 -18.91
CA LEU A 702 9.55 -23.60 -19.69
C LEU A 702 9.81 -23.83 -21.18
N GLU A 703 8.77 -24.18 -21.92
CA GLU A 703 8.78 -24.39 -23.37
C GLU A 703 7.79 -23.44 -24.04
N VAL A 704 8.24 -22.69 -25.05
CA VAL A 704 7.41 -21.76 -25.82
C VAL A 704 7.38 -22.23 -27.27
N VAL A 705 6.37 -22.98 -27.65
CA VAL A 705 6.32 -23.72 -28.91
C VAL A 705 5.38 -23.03 -29.91
N PRO A 706 5.86 -22.55 -31.06
CA PRO A 706 4.98 -22.01 -32.11
C PRO A 706 4.01 -23.09 -32.61
N GLN A 707 2.76 -22.70 -32.89
CA GLN A 707 1.72 -23.59 -33.44
C GLN A 707 1.69 -23.60 -34.98
#